data_0d19277f317118b2adb3e8a582396055
#
_entry.id   0d19277f317118b2adb3e8a582396055
#
_cell.length_a   1.000
_cell.length_b   1.000
_cell.length_c   1.000
_cell.angle_alpha   90.00
_cell.angle_beta   90.00
_cell.angle_gamma   90.00
#
_symmetry.space_group_name_H-M   'P 1'
#
loop_
_entity.id
_entity.type
_entity.pdbx_description
1 polymer ?
#
loop_
_entity_poly.entity_id
_entity_poly.type
_entity_poly.pdbx_seq_one_letter_code
_entity_poly.pdbx_strand_id
1 'polypeptide(L)'
;MGRFIKYRHRRNRPLHLLRYGWNHFTQHRDGIRHRHSRHRSTVEPTYRPRLTRMPRRVVLREARWQIVRGVGVAAGLVLIWAGAFGAWDIWKAKGDLTHAQNSATKLIAARDGLVTKNGRQLALLALSDMHQSAYAADVRLAGSAPLKVLSWVPGVSRQVNGLLDGAADVDVVSGEGEKLVKAASACADASHGNYVDLPTLKVLADQVRLSRDALQGRVRSASGLIGPIHKARVSLNEQLSVLNGLLNDGTHALTFAQSFLGADGPRTYFVAGLNNSEMRDQGAVLSWALLHVNHGVFTMSNASSVGTISLAQPAVAITDPGTRSVFGPLEPTRIWQSVNAVGDFPTSARWMMAMYGAARGQRVDGVLGVDVVALQNILRVVGGVRIPSVTKNIDHTNVAKLILHDLYLKYPAGSQQWRHDEISSIAQAAVKKMETGNFDSGSLIKGLAQSTPGRHLLFYDSHAPLQALTARFNASGGLVDHGTNVIHLSVQSGVAAKVDWFMHHDVKYDIRLSESGTAYITTTLTLTNTAPANAKPSYALGPDNTNTHIPGEYVARIYEWMPRGTTSPVAVSEGGLSLTRTVVRVRPQQTQVAVLQGVLKHAVKNGAFQLRIVPQGTIHPAAVTVTMSSDTGMRGPGSVSFTGDRPVTLRWTNR
;
A
#
# COMPACT_ATOMS: atom_id res chain seq x y z
N MET A 1 0.86 -54.29 32.14
CA MET A 1 -0.42 -54.89 31.70
C MET A 1 -1.00 -53.95 30.68
N GLY A 2 -0.89 -54.08 29.39
CA GLY A 2 -0.98 -55.24 28.51
C GLY A 2 -2.28 -55.13 27.74
N ARG A 3 -2.19 -54.63 26.53
CA ARG A 3 -2.64 -55.34 25.32
C ARG A 3 -2.54 -54.49 24.07
N PHE A 4 -1.67 -54.96 23.19
CA PHE A 4 -1.58 -54.64 21.74
C PHE A 4 -2.81 -55.16 21.00
N ILE A 5 -3.27 -54.43 19.97
CA ILE A 5 -3.87 -55.04 18.77
C ILE A 5 -3.28 -54.41 17.54
N LYS A 6 -2.52 -55.21 16.78
CA LYS A 6 -2.08 -55.01 15.38
C LYS A 6 -3.19 -55.44 14.44
N TYR A 7 -3.40 -54.70 13.32
CA TYR A 7 -3.82 -55.23 12.04
C TYR A 7 -3.09 -54.52 10.92
N ARG A 8 -2.36 -55.17 10.32
CA ARG A 8 -1.79 -55.89 9.14
C ARG A 8 -2.27 -55.30 7.80
N HIS A 9 -1.24 -54.92 7.04
CA HIS A 9 -1.09 -54.74 5.59
C HIS A 9 -2.01 -55.60 4.70
N ARG A 10 -2.44 -54.99 3.55
CA ARG A 10 -2.41 -55.68 2.24
C ARG A 10 -1.95 -54.70 1.16
N ARG A 11 -0.78 -55.07 0.58
CA ARG A 11 -0.29 -54.64 -0.73
C ARG A 11 -1.15 -55.24 -1.83
N ASN A 12 -1.33 -54.54 -2.96
CA ASN A 12 -1.16 -55.13 -4.27
C ASN A 12 -0.82 -54.03 -5.28
N ARG A 13 0.33 -54.22 -5.90
CA ARG A 13 0.77 -53.77 -7.23
C ARG A 13 0.60 -54.95 -8.18
N PRO A 14 0.99 -54.86 -9.48
CA PRO A 14 0.94 -53.84 -10.55
C PRO A 14 0.42 -54.45 -11.87
N LEU A 15 0.42 -53.71 -13.00
CA LEU A 15 0.71 -54.23 -14.35
C LEU A 15 0.68 -53.05 -15.33
N HIS A 16 1.81 -52.74 -15.88
CA HIS A 16 2.40 -52.99 -17.20
C HIS A 16 1.82 -52.18 -18.35
N LEU A 17 2.62 -51.25 -18.81
CA LEU A 17 3.40 -51.19 -20.07
C LEU A 17 2.56 -51.15 -21.37
N LEU A 18 2.74 -50.06 -22.12
CA LEU A 18 3.21 -50.17 -23.51
C LEU A 18 3.91 -48.89 -23.94
N ARG A 19 5.21 -49.03 -24.21
CA ARG A 19 6.10 -48.16 -24.99
C ARG A 19 5.85 -48.41 -26.47
N TYR A 20 5.88 -47.33 -27.27
CA TYR A 20 6.48 -47.24 -28.62
C TYR A 20 6.83 -45.78 -28.75
N GLY A 21 7.97 -45.30 -28.95
CA GLY A 21 9.23 -45.71 -29.54
C GLY A 21 9.26 -45.47 -31.05
N TRP A 22 9.94 -44.41 -31.52
CA TRP A 22 10.80 -44.31 -32.71
C TRP A 22 11.17 -42.86 -32.94
N ASN A 23 12.34 -42.42 -32.65
CA ASN A 23 13.63 -42.33 -33.30
C ASN A 23 13.66 -41.53 -34.63
N HIS A 24 14.51 -40.50 -34.53
CA HIS A 24 15.50 -40.00 -35.50
C HIS A 24 15.12 -39.77 -36.95
N PHE A 25 15.37 -38.56 -37.41
CA PHE A 25 16.35 -38.34 -38.49
C PHE A 25 16.94 -36.95 -38.42
N THR A 26 18.24 -36.91 -38.56
CA THR A 26 19.14 -35.75 -38.63
C THR A 26 19.32 -35.27 -40.07
N GLN A 27 19.64 -33.97 -40.19
CA GLN A 27 20.49 -33.32 -41.21
C GLN A 27 20.00 -33.24 -42.67
N HIS A 28 19.93 -32.07 -43.24
CA HIS A 28 20.92 -31.39 -44.06
C HIS A 28 20.38 -30.11 -44.68
N ARG A 29 21.19 -29.06 -44.59
CA ARG A 29 21.59 -28.00 -45.54
C ARG A 29 20.86 -27.93 -46.89
N ASP A 30 20.53 -26.78 -47.25
CA ASP A 30 20.99 -25.89 -48.28
C ASP A 30 19.90 -25.02 -48.87
N GLY A 31 20.25 -23.78 -48.99
CA GLY A 31 19.52 -22.67 -49.44
C GLY A 31 18.91 -22.76 -50.85
N ILE A 32 17.95 -21.91 -51.03
CA ILE A 32 17.67 -21.17 -52.30
C ILE A 32 16.80 -19.98 -51.95
N ARG A 33 17.23 -18.82 -52.41
CA ARG A 33 16.43 -17.59 -52.48
C ARG A 33 15.32 -17.77 -53.49
N HIS A 34 14.10 -17.34 -53.20
CA HIS A 34 13.28 -16.64 -54.18
C HIS A 34 12.24 -15.71 -53.56
N ARG A 35 12.00 -14.67 -54.27
CA ARG A 35 11.22 -13.46 -54.08
C ARG A 35 9.69 -13.69 -54.05
N HIS A 36 9.04 -12.75 -53.37
CA HIS A 36 7.73 -12.16 -53.58
C HIS A 36 6.48 -13.02 -53.52
N SER A 37 5.67 -12.75 -52.48
CA SER A 37 4.37 -12.11 -52.72
C SER A 37 3.79 -11.61 -51.40
N ARG A 38 3.32 -10.36 -51.46
CA ARG A 38 2.56 -9.71 -50.38
C ARG A 38 1.20 -10.41 -50.26
N HIS A 39 0.96 -11.10 -49.15
CA HIS A 39 -0.39 -11.26 -48.65
C HIS A 39 -0.51 -10.55 -47.32
N ARG A 40 -1.28 -9.47 -47.34
CA ARG A 40 -1.82 -8.86 -46.15
C ARG A 40 -2.74 -9.91 -45.49
N SER A 41 -2.28 -10.58 -44.46
CA SER A 41 -3.15 -11.17 -43.49
C SER A 41 -3.48 -10.08 -42.47
N THR A 42 -4.68 -9.57 -42.52
CA THR A 42 -5.29 -8.80 -41.43
C THR A 42 -5.36 -9.73 -40.21
N VAL A 43 -4.39 -9.58 -39.34
CA VAL A 43 -4.44 -10.13 -38.00
C VAL A 43 -5.43 -9.24 -37.25
N GLU A 44 -6.64 -9.73 -37.03
CA GLU A 44 -7.52 -9.14 -36.02
C GLU A 44 -6.78 -9.04 -34.70
N PRO A 45 -6.80 -7.90 -34.05
CA PRO A 45 -6.15 -7.77 -32.75
C PRO A 45 -6.94 -8.64 -31.75
N THR A 46 -6.32 -9.71 -31.29
CA THR A 46 -6.78 -10.40 -30.08
C THR A 46 -6.88 -9.36 -28.96
N TYR A 47 -8.09 -9.04 -28.58
CA TYR A 47 -8.41 -8.17 -27.45
C TYR A 47 -7.90 -8.86 -26.17
N ARG A 48 -6.71 -8.52 -25.75
CA ARG A 48 -6.29 -8.75 -24.36
C ARG A 48 -6.97 -7.67 -23.53
N PRO A 49 -7.84 -8.01 -22.59
CA PRO A 49 -8.36 -7.01 -21.67
C PRO A 49 -7.14 -6.37 -20.98
N ARG A 50 -6.94 -5.09 -21.23
CA ARG A 50 -5.93 -4.32 -20.51
C ARG A 50 -6.38 -4.28 -19.05
N LEU A 51 -5.73 -5.05 -18.22
CA LEU A 51 -5.78 -4.87 -16.79
C LEU A 51 -5.39 -3.43 -16.50
N THR A 52 -6.37 -2.57 -16.32
CA THR A 52 -6.16 -1.30 -15.67
C THR A 52 -5.57 -1.64 -14.30
N ARG A 53 -4.26 -1.44 -14.17
CA ARG A 53 -3.62 -1.50 -12.85
C ARG A 53 -4.37 -0.51 -11.99
N MET A 54 -5.29 -1.01 -11.18
CA MET A 54 -5.82 -0.22 -10.09
C MET A 54 -4.63 0.35 -9.30
N PRO A 55 -4.71 1.61 -8.89
CA PRO A 55 -3.65 2.19 -8.10
C PRO A 55 -3.38 1.26 -6.92
N ARG A 56 -2.12 0.94 -6.65
CA ARG A 56 -1.60 0.04 -5.61
C ARG A 56 -1.95 0.47 -4.19
N ARG A 57 -3.16 0.95 -4.03
CA ARG A 57 -3.69 1.62 -2.89
C ARG A 57 -4.30 0.65 -1.98
N VAL A 58 -4.00 0.21 -0.96
CA VAL A 58 -4.86 -0.56 -0.04
C VAL A 58 -4.62 -2.05 -0.11
N VAL A 59 -3.36 -2.44 -0.06
CA VAL A 59 -3.07 -3.86 -0.17
C VAL A 59 -3.57 -4.65 1.05
N LEU A 60 -3.57 -4.08 2.24
CA LEU A 60 -4.07 -4.80 3.44
C LEU A 60 -5.55 -4.56 3.72
N ARG A 61 -6.10 -3.43 3.35
CA ARG A 61 -7.53 -3.12 3.56
C ARG A 61 -8.42 -3.75 2.50
N GLU A 62 -8.01 -3.73 1.24
CA GLU A 62 -8.80 -4.26 0.12
C GLU A 62 -8.60 -5.75 -0.11
N ALA A 63 -7.45 -6.34 0.26
CA ALA A 63 -7.23 -7.77 0.08
C ALA A 63 -8.30 -8.60 0.81
N ARG A 64 -8.60 -8.31 2.06
CA ARG A 64 -9.69 -8.96 2.80
C ARG A 64 -11.07 -8.69 2.18
N TRP A 65 -11.27 -7.47 1.66
CA TRP A 65 -12.50 -7.01 1.04
C TRP A 65 -12.80 -7.65 -0.30
N GLN A 66 -11.80 -7.81 -1.12
CA GLN A 66 -11.96 -8.32 -2.47
C GLN A 66 -12.05 -9.85 -2.50
N ILE A 67 -11.42 -10.56 -1.54
CA ILE A 67 -11.64 -11.99 -1.34
C ILE A 67 -13.14 -12.25 -1.10
N VAL A 68 -13.74 -11.50 -0.16
CA VAL A 68 -15.16 -11.61 0.15
C VAL A 68 -16.05 -11.17 -1.01
N ARG A 69 -15.70 -10.10 -1.73
CA ARG A 69 -16.42 -9.70 -2.94
C ARG A 69 -16.30 -10.75 -4.06
N GLY A 70 -15.09 -11.28 -4.27
CA GLY A 70 -14.85 -12.30 -5.27
C GLY A 70 -15.66 -13.56 -5.03
N VAL A 71 -15.69 -14.02 -3.77
CA VAL A 71 -16.49 -15.19 -3.36
C VAL A 71 -18.00 -14.91 -3.50
N GLY A 72 -18.46 -13.73 -3.10
CA GLY A 72 -19.88 -13.36 -3.20
C GLY A 72 -20.38 -13.19 -4.64
N VAL A 73 -19.56 -12.59 -5.48
CA VAL A 73 -19.88 -12.42 -6.91
C VAL A 73 -19.84 -13.76 -7.66
N ALA A 74 -18.87 -14.62 -7.32
CA ALA A 74 -18.79 -15.95 -7.94
C ALA A 74 -20.04 -16.80 -7.66
N ALA A 75 -20.58 -16.76 -6.43
CA ALA A 75 -21.85 -17.41 -6.11
C ALA A 75 -23.05 -16.80 -6.85
N GLY A 76 -23.10 -15.48 -6.98
CA GLY A 76 -24.12 -14.78 -7.76
C GLY A 76 -24.12 -15.16 -9.24
N LEU A 77 -22.93 -15.35 -9.81
CA LEU A 77 -22.75 -15.73 -11.20
C LEU A 77 -23.22 -17.16 -11.51
N VAL A 78 -23.00 -18.09 -10.58
CA VAL A 78 -23.52 -19.45 -10.70
C VAL A 78 -25.07 -19.45 -10.73
N LEU A 79 -25.70 -18.52 -10.01
CA LEU A 79 -27.16 -18.36 -10.04
C LEU A 79 -27.69 -17.81 -11.35
N ILE A 80 -27.03 -16.87 -11.96
CA ILE A 80 -27.36 -16.35 -13.30
C ILE A 80 -27.26 -17.47 -14.33
N TRP A 81 -26.27 -18.35 -14.21
CA TRP A 81 -26.08 -19.49 -15.07
C TRP A 81 -27.21 -20.52 -14.91
N ALA A 82 -27.56 -20.84 -13.67
CA ALA A 82 -28.63 -21.78 -13.38
C ALA A 82 -30.00 -21.32 -13.94
N GLY A 83 -30.25 -20.03 -13.91
CA GLY A 83 -31.47 -19.45 -14.48
C GLY A 83 -31.57 -19.50 -16.01
N ALA A 84 -30.43 -19.62 -16.72
CA ALA A 84 -30.36 -19.59 -18.18
C ALA A 84 -30.59 -20.97 -18.83
N PHE A 85 -30.39 -22.05 -18.10
CA PHE A 85 -30.50 -23.43 -18.64
C PHE A 85 -31.57 -24.22 -17.91
N GLY A 86 -32.82 -24.12 -18.34
CA GLY A 86 -34.04 -24.75 -17.79
C GLY A 86 -34.10 -26.27 -17.70
N ALA A 87 -33.01 -26.97 -17.42
CA ALA A 87 -33.05 -28.39 -17.13
C ALA A 87 -33.40 -28.66 -15.65
N TRP A 88 -34.09 -29.76 -15.37
CA TRP A 88 -34.58 -30.14 -14.03
C TRP A 88 -33.47 -30.18 -12.96
N ASP A 89 -32.27 -30.68 -13.32
CA ASP A 89 -31.15 -30.77 -12.39
C ASP A 89 -30.56 -29.38 -12.09
N ILE A 90 -30.55 -28.47 -13.05
CA ILE A 90 -30.23 -27.06 -12.88
C ILE A 90 -31.27 -26.36 -12.01
N TRP A 91 -32.58 -26.73 -12.17
CA TRP A 91 -33.64 -26.19 -11.33
C TRP A 91 -33.47 -26.62 -9.85
N LYS A 92 -33.08 -27.89 -9.60
CA LYS A 92 -32.72 -28.35 -8.24
C LYS A 92 -31.45 -27.66 -7.71
N ALA A 93 -30.42 -27.52 -8.53
CA ALA A 93 -29.22 -26.79 -8.18
C ALA A 93 -29.48 -25.27 -7.92
N LYS A 94 -30.55 -24.70 -8.52
CA LYS A 94 -30.98 -23.33 -8.27
C LYS A 94 -31.28 -23.05 -6.79
N GLY A 95 -31.82 -23.99 -6.05
CA GLY A 95 -32.05 -23.88 -4.61
C GLY A 95 -30.74 -23.69 -3.85
N ASP A 96 -29.78 -24.58 -4.10
CA ASP A 96 -28.46 -24.55 -3.48
C ASP A 96 -27.72 -23.26 -3.82
N LEU A 97 -27.83 -22.82 -5.08
CA LEU A 97 -27.21 -21.57 -5.56
C LEU A 97 -27.86 -20.31 -4.98
N THR A 98 -29.18 -20.34 -4.72
CA THR A 98 -29.86 -19.23 -4.01
C THR A 98 -29.40 -19.14 -2.57
N HIS A 99 -29.16 -20.25 -1.90
CA HIS A 99 -28.57 -20.28 -0.57
C HIS A 99 -27.13 -19.72 -0.59
N ALA A 100 -26.30 -20.12 -1.54
CA ALA A 100 -24.97 -19.59 -1.73
C ALA A 100 -24.98 -18.06 -1.96
N GLN A 101 -25.92 -17.54 -2.76
CA GLN A 101 -26.09 -16.09 -2.98
C GLN A 101 -26.48 -15.35 -1.68
N ASN A 102 -27.39 -15.90 -0.91
CA ASN A 102 -27.80 -15.30 0.35
C ASN A 102 -26.62 -15.26 1.34
N SER A 103 -25.82 -16.32 1.40
CA SER A 103 -24.62 -16.39 2.23
C SER A 103 -23.53 -15.43 1.74
N ALA A 104 -23.36 -15.29 0.42
CA ALA A 104 -22.50 -14.26 -0.16
C ALA A 104 -22.95 -12.83 0.20
N THR A 105 -24.26 -12.57 0.21
CA THR A 105 -24.80 -11.28 0.63
C THR A 105 -24.51 -11.00 2.12
N LYS A 106 -24.67 -12.01 2.98
CA LYS A 106 -24.27 -11.92 4.41
C LYS A 106 -22.78 -11.63 4.58
N LEU A 107 -21.94 -12.29 3.77
CA LEU A 107 -20.51 -12.10 3.76
C LEU A 107 -20.12 -10.66 3.34
N ILE A 108 -20.77 -10.12 2.31
CA ILE A 108 -20.60 -8.73 1.88
C ILE A 108 -21.04 -7.76 2.99
N ALA A 109 -22.11 -8.03 3.70
CA ALA A 109 -22.54 -7.22 4.84
C ALA A 109 -21.59 -7.31 6.03
N ALA A 110 -20.99 -8.48 6.29
CA ALA A 110 -19.99 -8.70 7.33
C ALA A 110 -18.62 -8.10 7.02
N ARG A 111 -18.42 -7.66 5.84
CA ARG A 111 -17.13 -7.22 5.28
C ARG A 111 -16.39 -6.18 6.14
N ASP A 112 -17.07 -5.14 6.67
CA ASP A 112 -16.45 -4.10 7.50
C ASP A 112 -16.03 -4.65 8.88
N GLY A 113 -16.67 -5.72 9.30
CA GLY A 113 -16.41 -6.41 10.56
C GLY A 113 -15.33 -7.49 10.50
N LEU A 114 -14.80 -7.89 9.33
CA LEU A 114 -13.80 -8.97 9.20
C LEU A 114 -12.54 -8.75 10.03
N VAL A 115 -12.23 -7.51 10.34
CA VAL A 115 -11.13 -7.17 11.25
C VAL A 115 -11.45 -7.50 12.70
N THR A 116 -12.72 -7.67 13.09
CA THR A 116 -13.16 -7.99 14.42
C THR A 116 -13.37 -9.50 14.60
N LYS A 117 -13.30 -10.01 15.85
CA LYS A 117 -13.57 -11.42 16.17
C LYS A 117 -14.97 -11.83 15.71
N ASN A 118 -15.99 -11.02 16.04
CA ASN A 118 -17.38 -11.30 15.66
C ASN A 118 -17.56 -11.29 14.14
N GLY A 119 -16.95 -10.33 13.44
CA GLY A 119 -17.02 -10.27 11.98
C GLY A 119 -16.36 -11.44 11.29
N ARG A 120 -15.23 -11.95 11.83
CA ARG A 120 -14.59 -13.18 11.33
C ARG A 120 -15.47 -14.41 11.54
N GLN A 121 -16.17 -14.51 12.68
CA GLN A 121 -17.11 -15.59 12.95
C GLN A 121 -18.30 -15.57 11.99
N LEU A 122 -18.90 -14.40 11.77
CA LEU A 122 -19.99 -14.23 10.79
C LEU A 122 -19.54 -14.57 9.37
N ALA A 123 -18.33 -14.18 9.00
CA ALA A 123 -17.74 -14.49 7.71
C ALA A 123 -17.49 -16.00 7.54
N LEU A 124 -17.01 -16.68 8.59
CA LEU A 124 -16.82 -18.13 8.60
C LEU A 124 -18.15 -18.88 8.39
N LEU A 125 -19.20 -18.47 9.10
CA LEU A 125 -20.54 -19.06 8.92
C LEU A 125 -21.03 -18.86 7.49
N ALA A 126 -20.94 -17.63 6.97
CA ALA A 126 -21.39 -17.33 5.62
C ALA A 126 -20.57 -18.06 4.55
N LEU A 127 -19.25 -18.21 4.73
CA LEU A 127 -18.37 -18.95 3.81
C LEU A 127 -18.62 -20.46 3.87
N SER A 128 -18.83 -21.01 5.06
CA SER A 128 -19.14 -22.43 5.24
C SER A 128 -20.47 -22.78 4.58
N ASP A 129 -21.53 -21.99 4.82
CA ASP A 129 -22.83 -22.15 4.16
C ASP A 129 -22.71 -22.05 2.63
N MET A 130 -21.90 -21.10 2.17
CA MET A 130 -21.66 -20.88 0.75
C MET A 130 -20.91 -22.04 0.11
N HIS A 131 -19.86 -22.53 0.79
CA HIS A 131 -19.08 -23.68 0.32
C HIS A 131 -19.93 -24.96 0.27
N GLN A 132 -20.71 -25.25 1.32
CA GLN A 132 -21.61 -26.40 1.32
C GLN A 132 -22.62 -26.34 0.17
N SER A 133 -23.19 -25.17 -0.06
CA SER A 133 -24.16 -24.95 -1.14
C SER A 133 -23.50 -25.04 -2.54
N ALA A 134 -22.31 -24.47 -2.70
CA ALA A 134 -21.55 -24.54 -3.95
C ALA A 134 -21.10 -25.99 -4.25
N TYR A 135 -20.59 -26.69 -3.25
CA TYR A 135 -20.23 -28.10 -3.35
C TYR A 135 -21.43 -28.98 -3.72
N ALA A 136 -22.60 -28.78 -3.06
CA ALA A 136 -23.81 -29.51 -3.39
C ALA A 136 -24.25 -29.27 -4.85
N ALA A 137 -24.12 -28.03 -5.34
CA ALA A 137 -24.41 -27.70 -6.73
C ALA A 137 -23.41 -28.36 -7.69
N ASP A 138 -22.10 -28.30 -7.39
CA ASP A 138 -21.06 -28.92 -8.22
C ASP A 138 -21.23 -30.44 -8.33
N VAL A 139 -21.39 -31.15 -7.20
CA VAL A 139 -21.62 -32.59 -7.16
C VAL A 139 -22.87 -32.99 -7.94
N ARG A 140 -23.96 -32.21 -7.79
CA ARG A 140 -25.20 -32.45 -8.48
C ARG A 140 -25.10 -32.28 -9.99
N LEU A 141 -24.44 -31.20 -10.42
CA LEU A 141 -24.21 -30.92 -11.84
C LEU A 141 -23.24 -31.94 -12.46
N ALA A 142 -22.13 -32.23 -11.79
CA ALA A 142 -21.15 -33.23 -12.23
C ALA A 142 -21.72 -34.66 -12.24
N GLY A 143 -22.66 -34.95 -11.32
CA GLY A 143 -23.39 -36.22 -11.24
C GLY A 143 -24.48 -36.37 -12.28
N SER A 144 -24.95 -35.29 -12.92
CA SER A 144 -26.09 -35.28 -13.84
C SER A 144 -25.82 -36.12 -15.10
N ALA A 145 -26.59 -37.20 -15.25
CA ALA A 145 -26.50 -38.05 -16.43
C ALA A 145 -26.91 -37.31 -17.72
N PRO A 146 -27.94 -36.43 -17.75
CA PRO A 146 -28.27 -35.61 -18.93
C PRO A 146 -27.11 -34.71 -19.35
N LEU A 147 -26.43 -34.04 -18.42
CA LEU A 147 -25.30 -33.15 -18.72
C LEU A 147 -24.09 -33.95 -19.24
N LYS A 148 -23.85 -35.15 -18.72
CA LYS A 148 -22.81 -36.05 -19.25
C LYS A 148 -23.06 -36.44 -20.69
N VAL A 149 -24.32 -36.76 -21.04
CA VAL A 149 -24.69 -37.08 -22.42
C VAL A 149 -24.54 -35.85 -23.31
N LEU A 150 -25.03 -34.70 -22.86
CA LEU A 150 -24.90 -33.44 -23.62
C LEU A 150 -23.44 -33.00 -23.82
N SER A 151 -22.55 -33.37 -22.92
CA SER A 151 -21.11 -33.06 -23.07
C SER A 151 -20.45 -33.81 -24.24
N TRP A 152 -21.10 -34.81 -24.83
CA TRP A 152 -20.62 -35.53 -26.02
C TRP A 152 -21.14 -34.94 -27.32
N VAL A 153 -22.13 -34.04 -27.27
CA VAL A 153 -22.73 -33.44 -28.46
C VAL A 153 -21.88 -32.30 -28.98
N PRO A 154 -21.34 -32.36 -30.22
CA PRO A 154 -20.59 -31.27 -30.81
C PRO A 154 -21.36 -29.94 -30.78
N GLY A 155 -20.71 -28.84 -30.32
CA GLY A 155 -21.35 -27.54 -30.15
C GLY A 155 -22.04 -27.33 -28.81
N VAL A 156 -22.64 -28.36 -28.22
CA VAL A 156 -23.27 -28.32 -26.88
C VAL A 156 -22.24 -28.62 -25.80
N SER A 157 -21.32 -29.54 -26.06
CA SER A 157 -20.27 -29.96 -25.12
C SER A 157 -19.52 -28.78 -24.50
N ARG A 158 -19.19 -27.76 -25.29
CA ARG A 158 -18.48 -26.58 -24.84
C ARG A 158 -19.28 -25.76 -23.82
N GLN A 159 -20.61 -25.69 -24.01
CA GLN A 159 -21.50 -24.97 -23.11
C GLN A 159 -21.65 -25.72 -21.78
N VAL A 160 -21.83 -27.04 -21.86
CA VAL A 160 -21.94 -27.91 -20.69
C VAL A 160 -20.66 -27.87 -19.86
N ASN A 161 -19.50 -28.04 -20.51
CA ASN A 161 -18.23 -27.98 -19.83
C ASN A 161 -17.97 -26.57 -19.20
N GLY A 162 -18.38 -25.50 -19.91
CA GLY A 162 -18.30 -24.15 -19.36
C GLY A 162 -19.16 -23.96 -18.11
N LEU A 163 -20.31 -24.64 -18.01
CA LEU A 163 -21.16 -24.63 -16.83
C LEU A 163 -20.53 -25.43 -15.66
N LEU A 164 -20.11 -26.68 -15.94
CA LEU A 164 -19.47 -27.55 -14.95
C LEU A 164 -18.20 -26.93 -14.39
N ASP A 165 -17.33 -26.41 -15.27
CA ASP A 165 -16.13 -25.70 -14.88
C ASP A 165 -16.42 -24.48 -13.99
N GLY A 166 -17.52 -23.78 -14.27
CA GLY A 166 -17.94 -22.64 -13.46
C GLY A 166 -18.38 -23.03 -12.06
N ALA A 167 -19.18 -24.09 -11.93
CA ALA A 167 -19.60 -24.59 -10.62
C ALA A 167 -18.41 -25.07 -9.79
N ALA A 168 -17.52 -25.86 -10.38
CA ALA A 168 -16.29 -26.33 -9.73
C ALA A 168 -15.35 -25.18 -9.34
N ASP A 169 -15.26 -24.11 -10.15
CA ASP A 169 -14.45 -22.95 -9.80
C ASP A 169 -15.03 -22.18 -8.59
N VAL A 170 -16.36 -22.07 -8.49
CA VAL A 170 -17.03 -21.44 -7.33
C VAL A 170 -16.87 -22.26 -6.06
N ASP A 171 -17.00 -23.58 -6.16
CA ASP A 171 -16.79 -24.50 -5.04
C ASP A 171 -15.38 -24.33 -4.46
N VAL A 172 -14.36 -24.36 -5.33
CA VAL A 172 -12.97 -24.16 -4.88
C VAL A 172 -12.75 -22.77 -4.29
N VAL A 173 -13.28 -21.70 -4.91
CA VAL A 173 -13.15 -20.33 -4.37
C VAL A 173 -13.76 -20.22 -2.98
N SER A 174 -14.96 -20.79 -2.77
CA SER A 174 -15.63 -20.75 -1.47
C SER A 174 -14.90 -21.57 -0.41
N GLY A 175 -14.45 -22.78 -0.76
CA GLY A 175 -13.68 -23.65 0.13
C GLY A 175 -12.33 -23.08 0.52
N GLU A 176 -11.59 -22.49 -0.43
CA GLU A 176 -10.34 -21.81 -0.13
C GLU A 176 -10.56 -20.53 0.70
N GLY A 177 -11.65 -19.80 0.44
CA GLY A 177 -12.06 -18.64 1.26
C GLY A 177 -12.32 -19.03 2.72
N GLU A 178 -13.02 -20.14 2.97
CA GLU A 178 -13.27 -20.67 4.31
C GLU A 178 -11.97 -21.02 5.04
N LYS A 179 -11.05 -21.73 4.38
CA LYS A 179 -9.74 -22.10 4.93
C LYS A 179 -8.92 -20.86 5.30
N LEU A 180 -8.91 -19.85 4.42
CA LEU A 180 -8.21 -18.58 4.64
C LEU A 180 -8.75 -17.83 5.88
N VAL A 181 -10.08 -17.73 6.02
CA VAL A 181 -10.66 -17.04 7.19
C VAL A 181 -10.43 -17.83 8.47
N LYS A 182 -10.46 -19.17 8.43
CA LYS A 182 -10.09 -20.04 9.57
C LYS A 182 -8.65 -19.79 9.99
N ALA A 183 -7.69 -19.82 9.06
CA ALA A 183 -6.29 -19.58 9.35
C ALA A 183 -6.05 -18.15 9.90
N ALA A 184 -6.71 -17.14 9.30
CA ALA A 184 -6.63 -15.76 9.78
C ALA A 184 -7.22 -15.58 11.19
N SER A 185 -8.33 -16.28 11.48
CA SER A 185 -8.92 -16.27 12.82
C SER A 185 -8.01 -16.92 13.85
N ALA A 186 -7.46 -18.09 13.55
CA ALA A 186 -6.52 -18.79 14.42
C ALA A 186 -5.29 -17.92 14.74
N CYS A 187 -4.71 -17.28 13.74
CA CYS A 187 -3.59 -16.36 13.92
C CYS A 187 -3.96 -15.15 14.80
N ALA A 188 -5.14 -14.57 14.57
CA ALA A 188 -5.60 -13.42 15.36
C ALA A 188 -5.95 -13.79 16.81
N ASP A 189 -6.50 -14.99 17.03
CA ASP A 189 -6.87 -15.46 18.38
C ASP A 189 -5.65 -15.91 19.19
N ALA A 190 -4.58 -16.37 18.55
CA ALA A 190 -3.31 -16.73 19.20
C ALA A 190 -2.40 -15.51 19.47
N SER A 191 -2.66 -14.39 18.79
CA SER A 191 -1.86 -13.16 18.92
C SER A 191 -2.54 -12.17 19.86
N HIS A 192 -1.77 -11.56 20.79
CA HIS A 192 -2.31 -10.63 21.77
C HIS A 192 -1.26 -9.62 22.26
N GLY A 193 -1.70 -8.41 22.56
CA GLY A 193 -0.82 -7.35 23.05
C GLY A 193 0.39 -7.13 22.14
N ASN A 194 1.58 -7.29 22.68
CA ASN A 194 2.85 -7.18 21.96
C ASN A 194 3.40 -8.52 21.42
N TYR A 195 2.57 -9.53 21.33
CA TYR A 195 2.92 -10.84 20.80
C TYR A 195 2.11 -11.20 19.56
N VAL A 196 2.78 -11.57 18.49
CA VAL A 196 2.20 -12.19 17.29
C VAL A 196 2.68 -13.64 17.20
N ASP A 197 1.76 -14.58 17.17
CA ASP A 197 2.09 -16.01 17.13
C ASP A 197 2.62 -16.40 15.74
N LEU A 198 3.95 -16.55 15.63
CA LEU A 198 4.62 -16.89 14.37
C LEU A 198 4.22 -18.24 13.80
N PRO A 199 3.99 -19.31 14.59
CA PRO A 199 3.48 -20.58 14.07
C PRO A 199 2.16 -20.43 13.31
N THR A 200 1.16 -19.78 13.90
CA THR A 200 -0.14 -19.55 13.23
C THR A 200 -0.05 -18.56 12.09
N LEU A 201 0.82 -17.54 12.18
CA LEU A 201 1.13 -16.64 11.09
C LEU A 201 1.74 -17.39 9.88
N LYS A 202 2.61 -18.38 10.16
CA LYS A 202 3.15 -19.26 9.11
C LYS A 202 2.06 -20.12 8.48
N VAL A 203 1.17 -20.71 9.29
CA VAL A 203 0.01 -21.47 8.77
C VAL A 203 -0.86 -20.60 7.87
N LEU A 204 -1.12 -19.35 8.26
CA LEU A 204 -1.84 -18.39 7.41
C LEU A 204 -1.10 -18.09 6.11
N ALA A 205 0.21 -17.90 6.16
CA ALA A 205 1.03 -17.65 4.97
C ALA A 205 1.03 -18.85 4.01
N ASP A 206 1.16 -20.05 4.55
CA ASP A 206 1.10 -21.29 3.78
C ASP A 206 -0.30 -21.48 3.15
N GLN A 207 -1.38 -21.18 3.88
CA GLN A 207 -2.74 -21.25 3.36
C GLN A 207 -2.97 -20.22 2.24
N VAL A 208 -2.49 -18.99 2.37
CA VAL A 208 -2.57 -17.98 1.30
C VAL A 208 -1.87 -18.47 0.03
N ARG A 209 -0.68 -19.10 0.18
CA ARG A 209 0.05 -19.67 -0.94
C ARG A 209 -0.71 -20.83 -1.59
N LEU A 210 -1.23 -21.76 -0.79
CA LEU A 210 -2.02 -22.90 -1.27
C LEU A 210 -3.29 -22.43 -2.00
N SER A 211 -4.00 -21.46 -1.45
CA SER A 211 -5.19 -20.89 -2.08
C SER A 211 -4.87 -20.18 -3.39
N ARG A 212 -3.75 -19.43 -3.45
CA ARG A 212 -3.25 -18.84 -4.70
C ARG A 212 -2.98 -19.90 -5.76
N ASP A 213 -2.27 -20.97 -5.39
CA ASP A 213 -1.91 -22.04 -6.31
C ASP A 213 -3.14 -22.81 -6.77
N ALA A 214 -4.14 -23.02 -5.90
CA ALA A 214 -5.44 -23.64 -6.24
C ALA A 214 -6.26 -22.82 -7.23
N LEU A 215 -6.11 -21.49 -7.21
CA LEU A 215 -6.89 -20.58 -8.07
C LEU A 215 -6.15 -20.16 -9.35
N GLN A 216 -4.82 -20.34 -9.41
CA GLN A 216 -3.99 -19.80 -10.50
C GLN A 216 -4.38 -20.36 -11.88
N GLY A 217 -4.79 -21.61 -12.00
CA GLY A 217 -5.17 -22.25 -13.26
C GLY A 217 -6.65 -22.13 -13.63
N ARG A 218 -7.46 -21.39 -12.86
CA ARG A 218 -8.92 -21.35 -13.01
C ARG A 218 -9.44 -20.21 -13.88
N VAL A 219 -8.59 -19.31 -14.32
CA VAL A 219 -8.91 -18.33 -15.36
C VAL A 219 -8.92 -19.06 -16.70
N ARG A 220 -10.11 -19.34 -17.23
CA ARG A 220 -10.29 -20.18 -18.43
C ARG A 220 -10.82 -19.36 -19.60
N SER A 221 -10.61 -19.84 -20.84
CA SER A 221 -11.09 -19.17 -22.04
C SER A 221 -12.63 -19.12 -22.07
N ALA A 222 -13.18 -17.94 -22.35
CA ALA A 222 -14.58 -17.72 -22.64
C ALA A 222 -14.92 -17.90 -24.13
N SER A 223 -13.93 -18.21 -24.99
CA SER A 223 -14.11 -18.38 -26.43
C SER A 223 -15.03 -19.55 -26.75
N GLY A 224 -16.00 -19.32 -27.63
CA GLY A 224 -16.99 -20.31 -28.04
C GLY A 224 -18.09 -20.61 -27.03
N LEU A 225 -18.13 -19.91 -25.89
CA LEU A 225 -19.29 -19.87 -25.01
C LEU A 225 -20.31 -18.85 -25.55
N ILE A 226 -21.62 -19.15 -25.38
CA ILE A 226 -22.71 -18.32 -25.87
C ILE A 226 -23.37 -17.51 -24.74
N GLY A 227 -23.92 -16.35 -25.11
CA GLY A 227 -24.85 -15.55 -24.33
C GLY A 227 -24.54 -15.45 -22.82
N PRO A 228 -25.41 -15.94 -21.97
CA PRO A 228 -25.27 -15.87 -20.52
C PRO A 228 -24.03 -16.58 -19.98
N ILE A 229 -23.65 -17.76 -20.55
CA ILE A 229 -22.49 -18.52 -20.09
C ILE A 229 -21.20 -17.75 -20.39
N HIS A 230 -21.11 -17.14 -21.57
CA HIS A 230 -19.98 -16.29 -21.93
C HIS A 230 -19.82 -15.13 -20.94
N LYS A 231 -20.90 -14.38 -20.69
CA LYS A 231 -20.89 -13.24 -19.76
C LYS A 231 -20.49 -13.68 -18.35
N ALA A 232 -21.04 -14.78 -17.86
CA ALA A 232 -20.73 -15.31 -16.54
C ALA A 232 -19.25 -15.74 -16.45
N ARG A 233 -18.71 -16.42 -17.48
CA ARG A 233 -17.28 -16.81 -17.50
C ARG A 233 -16.36 -15.60 -17.54
N VAL A 234 -16.65 -14.58 -18.34
CA VAL A 234 -15.86 -13.34 -18.37
C VAL A 234 -15.83 -12.69 -16.99
N SER A 235 -16.99 -12.52 -16.37
CA SER A 235 -17.06 -11.93 -15.03
C SER A 235 -16.36 -12.76 -13.96
N LEU A 236 -16.50 -14.10 -13.99
CA LEU A 236 -15.76 -14.98 -13.08
C LEU A 236 -14.23 -14.87 -13.27
N ASN A 237 -13.77 -14.82 -14.51
CA ASN A 237 -12.36 -14.66 -14.83
C ASN A 237 -11.80 -13.32 -14.30
N GLU A 238 -12.56 -12.23 -14.42
CA GLU A 238 -12.20 -10.93 -13.85
C GLU A 238 -12.04 -11.02 -12.33
N GLN A 239 -13.00 -11.65 -11.63
CA GLN A 239 -12.94 -11.82 -10.18
C GLN A 239 -11.78 -12.74 -9.76
N LEU A 240 -11.56 -13.85 -10.44
CA LEU A 240 -10.44 -14.76 -10.20
C LEU A 240 -9.10 -14.05 -10.42
N SER A 241 -8.99 -13.20 -11.43
CA SER A 241 -7.78 -12.44 -11.71
C SER A 241 -7.48 -11.43 -10.60
N VAL A 242 -8.51 -10.75 -10.10
CA VAL A 242 -8.40 -9.84 -8.95
C VAL A 242 -7.98 -10.63 -7.70
N LEU A 243 -8.65 -11.74 -7.40
CA LEU A 243 -8.37 -12.58 -6.25
C LEU A 243 -6.94 -13.14 -6.28
N ASN A 244 -6.48 -13.64 -7.43
CA ASN A 244 -5.10 -14.10 -7.60
C ASN A 244 -4.08 -12.98 -7.35
N GLY A 245 -4.37 -11.76 -7.83
CA GLY A 245 -3.54 -10.59 -7.54
C GLY A 245 -3.42 -10.33 -6.03
N LEU A 246 -4.55 -10.39 -5.32
CA LEU A 246 -4.60 -10.18 -3.87
C LEU A 246 -3.90 -11.28 -3.07
N LEU A 247 -4.08 -12.55 -3.45
CA LEU A 247 -3.39 -13.67 -2.81
C LEU A 247 -1.88 -13.58 -3.03
N ASN A 248 -1.45 -13.14 -4.22
CA ASN A 248 -0.04 -12.89 -4.49
C ASN A 248 0.51 -11.75 -3.61
N ASP A 249 -0.21 -10.63 -3.49
CA ASP A 249 0.18 -9.53 -2.60
C ASP A 249 0.13 -9.96 -1.12
N GLY A 250 -0.86 -10.77 -0.73
CA GLY A 250 -0.97 -11.38 0.60
C GLY A 250 0.23 -12.29 0.92
N THR A 251 0.68 -13.09 -0.03
CA THR A 251 1.89 -13.92 0.13
C THR A 251 3.11 -13.06 0.46
N HIS A 252 3.30 -11.96 -0.28
CA HIS A 252 4.41 -11.03 -0.03
C HIS A 252 4.27 -10.32 1.32
N ALA A 253 3.06 -9.87 1.67
CA ALA A 253 2.80 -9.19 2.94
C ALA A 253 3.08 -10.10 4.15
N LEU A 254 2.69 -11.37 4.08
CA LEU A 254 2.92 -12.33 5.17
C LEU A 254 4.38 -12.76 5.25
N THR A 255 5.09 -12.87 4.14
CA THR A 255 6.54 -13.06 4.13
C THR A 255 7.26 -11.88 4.80
N PHE A 256 6.88 -10.65 4.44
CA PHE A 256 7.38 -9.45 5.10
C PHE A 256 7.09 -9.49 6.61
N ALA A 257 5.84 -9.78 7.00
CA ALA A 257 5.44 -9.81 8.41
C ALA A 257 6.25 -10.82 9.24
N GLN A 258 6.49 -12.03 8.74
CA GLN A 258 7.31 -13.04 9.43
C GLN A 258 8.73 -12.53 9.66
N SER A 259 9.39 -12.03 8.62
CA SER A 259 10.76 -11.55 8.72
C SER A 259 10.86 -10.28 9.59
N PHE A 260 9.92 -9.33 9.45
CA PHE A 260 9.82 -8.14 10.31
C PHE A 260 9.63 -8.53 11.79
N LEU A 261 8.83 -9.55 12.06
CA LEU A 261 8.55 -10.03 13.42
C LEU A 261 9.65 -10.92 13.99
N GLY A 262 10.81 -11.00 13.35
CA GLY A 262 11.97 -11.70 13.86
C GLY A 262 11.88 -13.21 13.77
N ALA A 263 11.19 -13.76 12.77
CA ALA A 263 11.19 -15.20 12.51
C ALA A 263 12.59 -15.74 12.18
N ASP A 264 13.42 -14.90 11.53
CA ASP A 264 14.79 -15.23 11.12
C ASP A 264 15.84 -14.78 12.15
N GLY A 265 15.42 -14.32 13.33
CA GLY A 265 16.27 -13.82 14.42
C GLY A 265 15.88 -12.42 14.90
N PRO A 266 16.49 -11.97 16.00
CA PRO A 266 16.19 -10.68 16.60
C PRO A 266 16.44 -9.52 15.64
N ARG A 267 15.57 -8.50 15.68
CA ARG A 267 15.66 -7.27 14.90
C ARG A 267 15.54 -6.04 15.81
N THR A 268 16.26 -4.99 15.44
CA THR A 268 16.16 -3.70 16.14
C THR A 268 15.94 -2.59 15.10
N TYR A 269 14.87 -1.84 15.27
CA TYR A 269 14.52 -0.73 14.39
C TYR A 269 14.61 0.60 15.13
N PHE A 270 15.21 1.60 14.48
CA PHE A 270 15.17 2.98 14.95
C PHE A 270 13.81 3.59 14.62
N VAL A 271 13.09 4.03 15.63
CA VAL A 271 11.81 4.72 15.49
C VAL A 271 12.04 6.21 15.53
N ALA A 272 11.84 6.90 14.42
CA ALA A 272 11.96 8.34 14.31
C ALA A 272 10.58 8.99 14.51
N GLY A 273 10.45 9.80 15.55
CA GLY A 273 9.25 10.62 15.78
C GLY A 273 9.31 11.90 14.97
N LEU A 274 8.41 12.01 13.98
CA LEU A 274 8.33 13.06 12.99
C LEU A 274 7.35 14.15 13.43
N ASN A 275 7.74 15.41 13.37
CA ASN A 275 6.92 16.54 13.79
C ASN A 275 6.37 17.32 12.58
N ASN A 276 5.07 17.19 12.32
CA ASN A 276 4.39 17.85 11.19
C ASN A 276 4.08 19.35 11.43
N SER A 277 4.42 19.92 12.59
CA SER A 277 4.34 21.37 12.80
C SER A 277 5.66 22.09 12.54
N GLU A 278 6.71 21.31 12.19
CA GLU A 278 8.01 21.82 11.70
C GLU A 278 8.43 20.93 10.52
N MET A 279 7.95 21.28 9.34
CA MET A 279 8.11 20.43 8.18
C MET A 279 9.56 20.41 7.66
N ARG A 280 10.05 19.20 7.48
CA ARG A 280 10.95 18.79 6.42
C ARG A 280 10.11 18.04 5.41
N ASP A 281 10.64 17.14 4.62
CA ASP A 281 9.76 16.43 3.69
C ASP A 281 8.65 15.63 4.43
N GLN A 282 9.01 14.93 5.51
CA GLN A 282 8.04 14.14 6.31
C GLN A 282 7.88 14.67 7.76
N GLY A 283 8.30 15.91 8.04
CA GLY A 283 8.37 16.49 9.39
C GLY A 283 9.76 16.35 10.02
N ALA A 284 10.14 17.30 10.88
CA ALA A 284 11.44 17.26 11.56
C ALA A 284 11.53 16.07 12.53
N VAL A 285 12.67 15.37 12.54
CA VAL A 285 12.93 14.31 13.53
C VAL A 285 13.29 14.96 14.87
N LEU A 286 12.38 14.86 15.85
CA LEU A 286 12.57 15.49 17.17
C LEU A 286 12.72 14.48 18.31
N SER A 287 12.23 13.25 18.13
CA SER A 287 12.34 12.19 19.12
C SER A 287 12.70 10.86 18.47
N TRP A 288 13.18 9.94 19.28
CA TRP A 288 13.56 8.60 18.85
C TRP A 288 13.25 7.57 19.91
N ALA A 289 13.07 6.33 19.48
CA ALA A 289 13.00 5.12 20.32
C ALA A 289 13.59 3.95 19.55
N LEU A 290 13.80 2.81 20.22
CA LEU A 290 14.14 1.55 19.57
C LEU A 290 12.95 0.59 19.69
N LEU A 291 12.61 -0.01 18.57
CA LEU A 291 11.69 -1.14 18.52
C LEU A 291 12.51 -2.43 18.41
N HIS A 292 12.46 -3.26 19.43
CA HIS A 292 13.07 -4.59 19.44
C HIS A 292 12.01 -5.62 19.10
N VAL A 293 12.33 -6.50 18.18
CA VAL A 293 11.42 -7.55 17.72
C VAL A 293 12.16 -8.88 17.74
N ASN A 294 11.59 -9.88 18.39
CA ASN A 294 12.20 -11.20 18.49
C ASN A 294 11.12 -12.28 18.63
N HIS A 295 11.10 -13.23 17.69
CA HIS A 295 10.16 -14.35 17.69
C HIS A 295 8.69 -13.95 17.91
N GLY A 296 8.26 -12.89 17.22
CA GLY A 296 6.89 -12.37 17.31
C GLY A 296 6.62 -11.44 18.50
N VAL A 297 7.53 -11.33 19.46
CA VAL A 297 7.44 -10.37 20.57
C VAL A 297 8.06 -9.05 20.14
N PHE A 298 7.35 -7.95 20.33
CA PHE A 298 7.88 -6.61 20.11
C PHE A 298 7.83 -5.78 21.38
N THR A 299 8.91 -5.07 21.64
CA THR A 299 9.04 -4.14 22.78
C THR A 299 9.64 -2.84 22.30
N MET A 300 9.21 -1.73 22.88
CA MET A 300 9.73 -0.41 22.53
C MET A 300 10.43 0.23 23.73
N SER A 301 11.62 0.80 23.48
CA SER A 301 12.31 1.59 24.50
C SER A 301 11.53 2.88 24.80
N ASN A 302 11.86 3.53 25.90
CA ASN A 302 11.32 4.87 26.19
C ASN A 302 11.74 5.84 25.08
N ALA A 303 10.79 6.66 24.65
CA ALA A 303 11.06 7.72 23.70
C ALA A 303 11.98 8.80 24.31
N SER A 304 12.95 9.25 23.54
CA SER A 304 13.94 10.25 23.96
C SER A 304 14.05 11.37 22.93
N SER A 305 14.49 12.54 23.34
CA SER A 305 14.81 13.63 22.41
C SER A 305 16.05 13.27 21.58
N VAL A 306 16.07 13.68 20.30
CA VAL A 306 17.27 13.53 19.44
C VAL A 306 18.48 14.32 19.96
N GLY A 307 18.29 15.28 20.86
CA GLY A 307 19.37 15.96 21.56
C GLY A 307 20.29 15.00 22.36
N THR A 308 19.75 13.83 22.81
CA THR A 308 20.54 12.81 23.53
C THR A 308 21.49 12.00 22.64
N ILE A 309 21.34 12.13 21.30
CA ILE A 309 22.17 11.47 20.30
C ILE A 309 22.73 12.46 19.28
N SER A 310 23.08 13.68 19.76
CA SER A 310 23.70 14.73 18.95
C SER A 310 25.09 14.31 18.46
N LEU A 311 25.45 14.79 17.29
CA LEU A 311 26.73 14.51 16.64
C LEU A 311 27.57 15.78 16.50
N ALA A 312 28.86 15.68 16.79
CA ALA A 312 29.84 16.79 16.58
C ALA A 312 30.21 16.92 15.09
N GLN A 313 30.25 15.81 14.37
CA GLN A 313 30.62 15.72 12.94
C GLN A 313 29.60 14.95 12.14
N PRO A 314 29.53 15.15 10.82
CA PRO A 314 28.67 14.30 9.94
C PRO A 314 29.02 12.82 10.08
N ALA A 315 28.00 11.98 10.23
CA ALA A 315 28.17 10.52 10.35
C ALA A 315 28.62 9.86 9.03
N VAL A 316 28.20 10.42 7.92
CA VAL A 316 28.54 9.96 6.57
C VAL A 316 28.60 11.13 5.59
N ALA A 317 29.37 10.98 4.52
CA ALA A 317 29.39 11.96 3.43
C ALA A 317 28.15 11.83 2.53
N ILE A 318 27.67 12.96 2.03
CA ILE A 318 26.64 12.99 0.99
C ILE A 318 27.33 12.73 -0.35
N THR A 319 27.09 11.58 -0.95
CA THR A 319 27.77 11.14 -2.19
C THR A 319 27.15 11.74 -3.44
N ASP A 320 25.83 11.88 -3.51
CA ASP A 320 25.14 12.47 -4.65
C ASP A 320 25.44 13.99 -4.74
N PRO A 321 26.00 14.48 -5.87
CA PRO A 321 26.36 15.89 -6.01
C PRO A 321 25.16 16.84 -5.92
N GLY A 322 24.02 16.45 -6.46
CA GLY A 322 22.79 17.25 -6.42
C GLY A 322 22.26 17.38 -5.01
N THR A 323 22.14 16.26 -4.29
CA THR A 323 21.75 16.23 -2.88
C THR A 323 22.69 17.08 -2.03
N ARG A 324 24.01 16.98 -2.26
CA ARG A 324 25.02 17.76 -1.54
C ARG A 324 24.88 19.25 -1.81
N SER A 325 24.65 19.65 -3.05
CA SER A 325 24.47 21.04 -3.45
C SER A 325 23.23 21.68 -2.83
N VAL A 326 22.13 20.94 -2.75
CA VAL A 326 20.83 21.47 -2.28
C VAL A 326 20.71 21.36 -0.76
N PHE A 327 20.98 20.18 -0.21
CA PHE A 327 20.70 19.85 1.19
C PHE A 327 21.95 19.84 2.07
N GLY A 328 23.17 19.81 1.50
CA GLY A 328 24.42 19.88 2.25
C GLY A 328 24.49 21.03 3.27
N PRO A 329 24.05 22.25 2.92
CA PRO A 329 24.01 23.38 3.87
C PRO A 329 23.09 23.16 5.09
N LEU A 330 22.18 22.21 5.05
CA LEU A 330 21.32 21.81 6.17
C LEU A 330 21.98 20.74 7.06
N GLU A 331 23.15 20.24 6.69
CA GLU A 331 23.92 19.21 7.39
C GLU A 331 23.07 17.97 7.77
N PRO A 332 22.33 17.36 6.84
CA PRO A 332 21.37 16.32 7.16
C PRO A 332 21.99 15.01 7.67
N THR A 333 23.31 14.85 7.57
CA THR A 333 24.05 13.70 8.13
C THR A 333 24.65 13.98 9.50
N ARG A 334 24.39 15.18 10.09
CA ARG A 334 24.80 15.60 11.42
C ARG A 334 23.64 16.11 12.28
N ILE A 335 22.72 16.87 11.66
CA ILE A 335 21.60 17.52 12.34
C ILE A 335 20.34 16.68 12.17
N TRP A 336 19.85 16.07 13.25
CA TRP A 336 18.69 15.20 13.27
C TRP A 336 17.42 15.86 12.71
N GLN A 337 17.20 17.13 13.02
CA GLN A 337 16.05 17.89 12.54
C GLN A 337 16.05 18.07 11.02
N SER A 338 17.19 17.89 10.37
CA SER A 338 17.36 18.08 8.92
C SER A 338 17.52 16.75 8.16
N VAL A 339 17.65 15.61 8.86
CA VAL A 339 18.01 14.33 8.25
C VAL A 339 17.05 13.87 7.15
N ASN A 340 15.79 14.27 7.23
CA ASN A 340 14.76 13.96 6.26
C ASN A 340 14.31 15.18 5.41
N ALA A 341 15.23 16.09 5.14
CA ALA A 341 14.99 17.18 4.20
C ALA A 341 14.88 16.69 2.73
N VAL A 342 15.51 15.56 2.38
CA VAL A 342 15.38 14.94 1.06
C VAL A 342 14.03 14.23 0.91
N GLY A 343 13.46 14.24 -0.29
CA GLY A 343 12.17 13.62 -0.56
C GLY A 343 12.15 12.09 -0.49
N ASP A 344 13.33 11.45 -0.65
CA ASP A 344 13.50 10.00 -0.63
C ASP A 344 13.75 9.49 0.79
N PHE A 345 12.74 8.94 1.47
CA PHE A 345 12.90 8.44 2.83
C PHE A 345 13.94 7.31 2.98
N PRO A 346 14.12 6.37 2.05
CA PRO A 346 15.23 5.41 2.12
C PRO A 346 16.60 6.06 2.26
N THR A 347 16.83 7.20 1.64
CA THR A 347 18.08 7.95 1.81
C THR A 347 18.20 8.56 3.20
N SER A 348 17.13 9.21 3.69
CA SER A 348 17.06 9.71 5.06
C SER A 348 17.25 8.61 6.10
N ALA A 349 16.64 7.45 5.90
CA ALA A 349 16.74 6.31 6.80
C ALA A 349 18.17 5.76 6.90
N ARG A 350 18.88 5.64 5.78
CA ARG A 350 20.30 5.24 5.79
C ARG A 350 21.16 6.24 6.58
N TRP A 351 20.87 7.53 6.46
CA TRP A 351 21.56 8.54 7.25
C TRP A 351 21.22 8.44 8.74
N MET A 352 19.94 8.23 9.09
CA MET A 352 19.53 8.02 10.49
C MET A 352 20.23 6.82 11.12
N MET A 353 20.34 5.70 10.37
CA MET A 353 21.06 4.51 10.84
C MET A 353 22.55 4.79 11.07
N ALA A 354 23.18 5.50 10.15
CA ALA A 354 24.59 5.90 10.29
C ALA A 354 24.81 6.87 11.47
N MET A 355 23.93 7.86 11.61
CA MET A 355 23.97 8.83 12.70
C MET A 355 23.75 8.16 14.07
N TYR A 356 22.81 7.23 14.17
CA TYR A 356 22.59 6.45 15.39
C TYR A 356 23.80 5.57 15.72
N GLY A 357 24.35 4.88 14.71
CA GLY A 357 25.57 4.10 14.85
C GLY A 357 26.77 4.93 15.35
N ALA A 358 26.95 6.14 14.79
CA ALA A 358 28.00 7.07 15.22
C ALA A 358 27.77 7.60 16.65
N ALA A 359 26.51 7.85 17.04
CA ALA A 359 26.18 8.38 18.37
C ALA A 359 26.22 7.32 19.48
N ARG A 360 25.93 6.06 19.18
CA ARG A 360 25.72 5.00 20.19
C ARG A 360 26.64 3.78 20.03
N GLY A 361 27.38 3.68 18.94
CA GLY A 361 28.20 2.50 18.65
C GLY A 361 27.38 1.24 18.33
N GLN A 362 26.06 1.38 18.10
CA GLN A 362 25.13 0.27 17.89
C GLN A 362 24.53 0.36 16.48
N ARG A 363 24.29 -0.81 15.87
CA ARG A 363 23.60 -0.90 14.59
C ARG A 363 22.12 -1.21 14.77
N VAL A 364 21.32 -0.73 13.85
CA VAL A 364 19.89 -1.05 13.73
C VAL A 364 19.63 -1.67 12.36
N ASP A 365 18.61 -2.51 12.27
CA ASP A 365 18.25 -3.23 11.04
C ASP A 365 17.47 -2.36 10.05
N GLY A 366 16.82 -1.31 10.56
CA GLY A 366 16.04 -0.40 9.74
C GLY A 366 15.50 0.79 10.54
N VAL A 367 14.61 1.54 9.90
CA VAL A 367 14.01 2.76 10.44
C VAL A 367 12.50 2.78 10.21
N LEU A 368 11.75 3.12 11.27
CA LEU A 368 10.34 3.52 11.16
C LEU A 368 10.24 5.03 11.35
N GLY A 369 9.67 5.73 10.37
CA GLY A 369 9.25 7.12 10.52
C GLY A 369 7.78 7.15 10.93
N VAL A 370 7.48 7.74 12.07
CA VAL A 370 6.12 7.79 12.65
C VAL A 370 5.78 9.22 12.99
N ASP A 371 4.70 9.72 12.46
CA ASP A 371 4.19 11.06 12.79
C ASP A 371 2.91 11.01 13.65
N VAL A 372 2.37 12.18 13.95
CA VAL A 372 1.18 12.28 14.80
C VAL A 372 -0.08 11.70 14.14
N VAL A 373 -0.19 11.69 12.81
CA VAL A 373 -1.34 11.10 12.09
C VAL A 373 -1.31 9.58 12.22
N ALA A 374 -0.13 8.97 12.15
CA ALA A 374 0.02 7.55 12.47
C ALA A 374 -0.37 7.26 13.93
N LEU A 375 0.04 8.11 14.88
CA LEU A 375 -0.37 8.00 16.29
C LEU A 375 -1.89 8.13 16.45
N GLN A 376 -2.55 9.06 15.73
CA GLN A 376 -4.02 9.14 15.72
C GLN A 376 -4.65 7.82 15.29
N ASN A 377 -4.14 7.19 14.24
CA ASN A 377 -4.67 5.91 13.73
C ASN A 377 -4.43 4.77 14.73
N ILE A 378 -3.31 4.75 15.43
CA ILE A 378 -3.05 3.82 16.54
C ILE A 378 -4.08 4.04 17.67
N LEU A 379 -4.23 5.27 18.17
CA LEU A 379 -5.15 5.59 19.26
C LEU A 379 -6.63 5.35 18.91
N ARG A 380 -6.99 5.43 17.63
CA ARG A 380 -8.35 5.07 17.18
C ARG A 380 -8.66 3.59 17.43
N VAL A 381 -7.66 2.73 17.38
CA VAL A 381 -7.81 1.28 17.56
C VAL A 381 -7.59 0.87 19.01
N VAL A 382 -6.49 1.31 19.60
CA VAL A 382 -6.14 0.90 20.99
C VAL A 382 -6.92 1.68 22.05
N GLY A 383 -7.59 2.77 21.64
CA GLY A 383 -8.33 3.68 22.51
C GLY A 383 -7.45 4.77 23.11
N GLY A 384 -8.06 5.77 23.72
CA GLY A 384 -7.39 6.90 24.31
C GLY A 384 -6.49 6.54 25.50
N VAL A 385 -5.51 7.40 25.78
CA VAL A 385 -4.56 7.26 26.89
C VAL A 385 -4.66 8.43 27.87
N ARG A 386 -4.14 8.23 29.07
CA ARG A 386 -4.04 9.29 30.11
C ARG A 386 -2.59 9.39 30.57
N ILE A 387 -2.16 10.63 30.79
CA ILE A 387 -0.90 10.94 31.44
C ILE A 387 -1.15 11.89 32.62
N PRO A 388 -0.33 11.88 33.68
CA PRO A 388 -0.58 12.66 34.89
C PRO A 388 -0.70 14.17 34.64
N SER A 389 0.03 14.71 33.69
CA SER A 389 0.10 16.16 33.38
C SER A 389 -1.06 16.68 32.53
N VAL A 390 -1.92 15.81 32.02
CA VAL A 390 -3.09 16.15 31.18
C VAL A 390 -4.36 15.53 31.74
N THR A 391 -5.27 16.39 32.20
CA THR A 391 -6.54 15.95 32.84
C THR A 391 -7.51 15.26 31.88
N LYS A 392 -7.51 15.68 30.62
CA LYS A 392 -8.37 15.10 29.57
C LYS A 392 -7.80 13.78 29.05
N ASN A 393 -8.69 12.87 28.67
CA ASN A 393 -8.30 11.71 27.90
C ASN A 393 -7.70 12.14 26.56
N ILE A 394 -6.56 11.59 26.23
CA ILE A 394 -5.85 11.86 24.96
C ILE A 394 -6.21 10.74 23.98
N ASP A 395 -6.91 11.07 22.91
CA ASP A 395 -7.39 10.12 21.91
C ASP A 395 -7.12 10.60 20.48
N HIS A 396 -7.59 9.84 19.51
CA HIS A 396 -7.39 10.14 18.10
C HIS A 396 -7.98 11.48 17.62
N THR A 397 -8.88 12.12 18.39
CA THR A 397 -9.50 13.38 18.01
C THR A 397 -8.71 14.60 18.47
N ASN A 398 -7.92 14.46 19.54
CA ASN A 398 -7.25 15.60 20.17
C ASN A 398 -5.71 15.49 20.21
N VAL A 399 -5.12 14.31 20.01
CA VAL A 399 -3.67 14.10 20.15
C VAL A 399 -2.84 14.96 19.18
N ALA A 400 -3.32 15.16 17.95
CA ALA A 400 -2.59 15.98 16.99
C ALA A 400 -2.53 17.44 17.42
N LYS A 401 -3.66 18.03 17.80
CA LYS A 401 -3.69 19.40 18.30
C LYS A 401 -2.85 19.55 19.58
N LEU A 402 -2.93 18.58 20.48
CA LEU A 402 -2.14 18.61 21.72
C LEU A 402 -0.65 18.61 21.43
N ILE A 403 -0.15 17.66 20.64
CA ILE A 403 1.30 17.48 20.39
C ILE A 403 1.87 18.58 19.47
N LEU A 404 1.14 18.99 18.42
CA LEU A 404 1.66 19.88 17.41
C LEU A 404 1.42 21.36 17.70
N HIS A 405 0.53 21.69 18.63
CA HIS A 405 0.13 23.07 18.92
C HIS A 405 0.08 23.37 20.42
N ASP A 406 -0.81 22.74 21.20
CA ASP A 406 -1.16 23.17 22.55
C ASP A 406 0.04 23.05 23.53
N LEU A 407 0.86 21.99 23.41
CA LEU A 407 2.06 21.83 24.24
C LEU A 407 3.13 22.89 23.95
N TYR A 408 3.18 23.43 22.73
CA TYR A 408 4.08 24.54 22.40
C TYR A 408 3.63 25.89 22.97
N LEU A 409 2.33 26.06 23.19
CA LEU A 409 1.79 27.22 23.88
C LEU A 409 1.93 27.08 25.40
N LYS A 410 1.75 25.86 25.92
CA LYS A 410 1.87 25.56 27.36
C LYS A 410 3.31 25.71 27.87
N TYR A 411 4.28 25.30 27.06
CA TYR A 411 5.70 25.29 27.42
C TYR A 411 6.50 26.24 26.52
N PRO A 412 6.73 27.47 26.95
CA PRO A 412 7.51 28.45 26.18
C PRO A 412 8.99 28.08 26.08
N ALA A 413 9.78 28.93 25.41
CA ALA A 413 11.22 28.79 25.33
C ALA A 413 11.82 28.68 26.74
N GLY A 414 12.78 27.76 26.93
CA GLY A 414 13.37 27.44 28.23
C GLY A 414 12.68 26.27 28.97
N SER A 415 11.42 25.91 28.61
CA SER A 415 10.68 24.78 29.19
C SER A 415 10.62 23.57 28.26
N GLN A 416 11.57 23.45 27.35
CA GLN A 416 11.57 22.43 26.29
C GLN A 416 11.58 21.00 26.85
N GLN A 417 12.30 20.77 27.96
CA GLN A 417 12.39 19.45 28.58
C GLN A 417 11.02 18.97 29.04
N TRP A 418 10.23 19.80 29.71
CA TRP A 418 8.87 19.46 30.16
C TRP A 418 7.94 19.06 29.00
N ARG A 419 8.04 19.75 27.86
CA ARG A 419 7.28 19.39 26.67
C ARG A 419 7.73 18.05 26.08
N HIS A 420 9.06 17.82 26.03
CA HIS A 420 9.58 16.53 25.57
C HIS A 420 9.12 15.38 26.47
N ASP A 421 9.10 15.61 27.78
CA ASP A 421 8.66 14.62 28.77
C ASP A 421 7.16 14.30 28.59
N GLU A 422 6.32 15.30 28.32
CA GLU A 422 4.89 15.06 28.04
C GLU A 422 4.68 14.30 26.73
N ILE A 423 5.33 14.69 25.64
CA ILE A 423 5.25 13.99 24.36
C ILE A 423 5.72 12.53 24.51
N SER A 424 6.83 12.32 25.20
CA SER A 424 7.37 11.00 25.49
C SER A 424 6.38 10.18 26.34
N SER A 425 5.75 10.80 27.34
CA SER A 425 4.75 10.15 28.19
C SER A 425 3.50 9.73 27.39
N ILE A 426 3.06 10.54 26.44
CA ILE A 426 1.95 10.18 25.53
C ILE A 426 2.34 8.98 24.66
N ALA A 427 3.54 9.01 24.06
CA ALA A 427 4.04 7.92 23.25
C ALA A 427 4.18 6.62 24.06
N GLN A 428 4.75 6.69 25.26
CA GLN A 428 4.90 5.56 26.17
C GLN A 428 3.53 4.98 26.59
N ALA A 429 2.55 5.85 26.90
CA ALA A 429 1.21 5.41 27.26
C ALA A 429 0.51 4.70 26.09
N ALA A 430 0.70 5.17 24.85
CA ALA A 430 0.19 4.50 23.65
C ALA A 430 0.86 3.13 23.44
N VAL A 431 2.19 3.05 23.58
CA VAL A 431 2.94 1.79 23.51
C VAL A 431 2.48 0.82 24.60
N LYS A 432 2.41 1.27 25.84
CA LYS A 432 1.93 0.45 26.98
C LYS A 432 0.55 -0.12 26.69
N LYS A 433 -0.30 0.67 26.07
CA LYS A 433 -1.64 0.23 25.71
C LYS A 433 -1.64 -0.77 24.55
N MET A 434 -0.69 -0.68 23.61
CA MET A 434 -0.47 -1.71 22.60
C MET A 434 0.09 -3.00 23.19
N GLU A 435 0.98 -2.91 24.19
CA GLU A 435 1.57 -4.08 24.84
C GLU A 435 0.59 -4.84 25.73
N THR A 436 -0.28 -4.13 26.46
CA THR A 436 -1.15 -4.69 27.47
C THR A 436 -2.64 -4.63 27.15
N GLY A 437 -3.00 -3.95 26.07
CA GLY A 437 -4.38 -3.64 25.75
C GLY A 437 -5.14 -4.81 25.14
N ASN A 438 -6.44 -4.78 25.34
CA ASN A 438 -7.38 -5.70 24.71
C ASN A 438 -7.95 -5.04 23.46
N PHE A 439 -7.28 -5.16 22.33
CA PHE A 439 -7.72 -4.66 21.03
C PHE A 439 -7.56 -5.75 19.96
N ASP A 440 -8.27 -5.61 18.85
CA ASP A 440 -8.15 -6.55 17.75
C ASP A 440 -6.90 -6.22 16.91
N SER A 441 -5.96 -7.15 16.83
CA SER A 441 -4.69 -7.01 16.11
C SER A 441 -4.90 -6.70 14.62
N GLY A 442 -5.96 -7.24 14.00
CA GLY A 442 -6.31 -6.94 12.61
C GLY A 442 -6.71 -5.48 12.42
N SER A 443 -7.43 -4.89 13.39
CA SER A 443 -7.76 -3.46 13.38
C SER A 443 -6.52 -2.57 13.53
N LEU A 444 -5.54 -2.98 14.35
CA LEU A 444 -4.28 -2.25 14.47
C LEU A 444 -3.48 -2.28 13.16
N ILE A 445 -3.33 -3.46 12.55
CA ILE A 445 -2.67 -3.58 11.24
C ILE A 445 -3.37 -2.71 10.19
N LYS A 446 -4.70 -2.67 10.19
CA LYS A 446 -5.48 -1.80 9.30
C LYS A 446 -5.21 -0.32 9.57
N GLY A 447 -5.19 0.11 10.84
CA GLY A 447 -4.89 1.50 11.22
C GLY A 447 -3.48 1.93 10.80
N LEU A 448 -2.48 1.07 11.00
CA LEU A 448 -1.11 1.29 10.54
C LEU A 448 -1.04 1.37 9.01
N ALA A 449 -1.68 0.44 8.31
CA ALA A 449 -1.71 0.43 6.84
C ALA A 449 -2.41 1.66 6.24
N GLN A 450 -3.36 2.28 6.95
CA GLN A 450 -3.99 3.53 6.55
C GLN A 450 -3.05 4.74 6.61
N SER A 451 -1.97 4.64 7.39
CA SER A 451 -0.99 5.71 7.58
C SER A 451 0.11 5.71 6.50
N THR A 452 0.31 4.60 5.78
CA THR A 452 1.41 4.50 4.81
C THR A 452 1.19 5.30 3.51
N PRO A 453 -0.02 5.36 2.91
CA PRO A 453 -0.20 6.08 1.65
C PRO A 453 0.06 7.59 1.77
N GLY A 454 -0.32 8.21 2.92
CA GLY A 454 -0.09 9.62 3.21
C GLY A 454 1.33 9.93 3.67
N ARG A 455 2.23 8.95 3.72
CA ARG A 455 3.61 9.07 4.23
C ARG A 455 3.68 9.44 5.72
N HIS A 456 2.68 9.04 6.50
CA HIS A 456 2.60 9.24 7.95
C HIS A 456 3.25 8.10 8.74
N LEU A 457 3.33 6.91 8.14
CA LEU A 457 4.09 5.76 8.61
C LEU A 457 4.98 5.29 7.47
N LEU A 458 6.29 5.33 7.69
CA LEU A 458 7.30 4.98 6.72
C LEU A 458 8.20 3.89 7.28
N PHE A 459 8.64 3.00 6.42
CA PHE A 459 9.50 1.91 6.83
C PHE A 459 10.65 1.69 5.84
N TYR A 460 11.85 1.63 6.37
CA TYR A 460 13.07 1.24 5.67
C TYR A 460 13.71 0.04 6.36
N ASP A 461 14.13 -0.95 5.60
CA ASP A 461 14.91 -2.09 6.09
C ASP A 461 16.22 -2.20 5.30
N SER A 462 17.32 -2.50 6.00
CA SER A 462 18.63 -2.69 5.36
C SER A 462 18.71 -3.99 4.55
N HIS A 463 17.83 -4.96 4.83
CA HIS A 463 17.74 -6.20 4.07
C HIS A 463 16.95 -5.97 2.77
N ALA A 464 17.64 -6.05 1.64
CA ALA A 464 17.09 -5.69 0.34
C ALA A 464 15.76 -6.36 -0.04
N PRO A 465 15.52 -7.67 0.22
CA PRO A 465 14.23 -8.30 -0.01
C PRO A 465 13.08 -7.66 0.78
N LEU A 466 13.29 -7.31 2.06
CA LEU A 466 12.29 -6.61 2.88
C LEU A 466 12.06 -5.19 2.37
N GLN A 467 13.12 -4.47 2.03
CA GLN A 467 13.01 -3.13 1.45
C GLN A 467 12.21 -3.14 0.13
N ALA A 468 12.37 -4.15 -0.71
CA ALA A 468 11.57 -4.29 -1.92
C ALA A 468 10.07 -4.47 -1.63
N LEU A 469 9.73 -5.18 -0.56
CA LEU A 469 8.34 -5.34 -0.10
C LEU A 469 7.75 -4.04 0.46
N THR A 470 8.53 -3.26 1.23
CA THR A 470 8.08 -1.94 1.71
C THR A 470 7.76 -1.00 0.54
N ALA A 471 8.56 -1.01 -0.51
CA ALA A 471 8.32 -0.24 -1.73
C ALA A 471 7.04 -0.69 -2.44
N ARG A 472 6.84 -2.02 -2.56
CA ARG A 472 5.62 -2.61 -3.15
C ARG A 472 4.35 -2.14 -2.45
N PHE A 473 4.39 -2.00 -1.12
CA PHE A 473 3.24 -1.59 -0.31
C PHE A 473 3.13 -0.07 -0.08
N ASN A 474 3.91 0.73 -0.80
CA ASN A 474 4.01 2.18 -0.63
C ASN A 474 4.38 2.63 0.81
N ALA A 475 5.01 1.75 1.57
CA ALA A 475 5.47 2.04 2.93
C ALA A 475 6.92 2.57 2.97
N SER A 476 7.67 2.43 1.87
CA SER A 476 9.09 2.87 1.84
C SER A 476 9.28 4.38 1.84
N GLY A 477 8.30 5.16 1.39
CA GLY A 477 8.46 6.60 1.17
C GLY A 477 9.49 6.95 0.09
N GLY A 478 9.91 6.00 -0.72
CA GLY A 478 10.84 6.24 -1.83
C GLY A 478 10.19 6.96 -3.00
N LEU A 479 10.98 7.78 -3.70
CA LEU A 479 10.57 8.51 -4.90
C LEU A 479 10.99 7.78 -6.20
N VAL A 480 11.17 6.47 -6.16
CA VAL A 480 11.68 5.70 -7.29
C VAL A 480 10.72 5.73 -8.48
N ASP A 481 11.25 6.01 -9.66
CA ASP A 481 10.56 5.88 -10.95
C ASP A 481 10.48 4.39 -11.32
N HIS A 482 9.32 3.78 -11.12
CA HIS A 482 9.01 2.42 -11.57
C HIS A 482 8.50 2.41 -13.03
N GLY A 483 9.06 3.25 -13.90
CA GLY A 483 8.63 3.41 -15.29
C GLY A 483 7.44 4.36 -15.46
N THR A 484 7.08 5.09 -14.41
CA THR A 484 6.10 6.17 -14.43
C THR A 484 6.79 7.51 -14.18
N ASN A 485 6.29 8.58 -14.78
CA ASN A 485 6.76 9.93 -14.47
C ASN A 485 6.30 10.28 -13.04
N VAL A 486 7.24 10.50 -12.11
CA VAL A 486 6.96 10.82 -10.71
C VAL A 486 7.08 12.32 -10.49
N ILE A 487 6.10 12.90 -9.80
CA ILE A 487 6.17 14.27 -9.25
C ILE A 487 5.93 14.18 -7.74
N HIS A 488 6.79 14.89 -7.00
CA HIS A 488 6.66 15.08 -5.55
C HIS A 488 6.95 16.52 -5.20
N LEU A 489 5.99 17.19 -4.58
CA LEU A 489 6.11 18.55 -4.09
C LEU A 489 6.23 18.53 -2.57
N SER A 490 7.27 19.20 -2.07
CA SER A 490 7.56 19.32 -0.64
C SER A 490 7.68 20.79 -0.25
N VAL A 491 6.93 21.21 0.76
CA VAL A 491 7.02 22.52 1.38
C VAL A 491 7.63 22.34 2.75
N GLN A 492 8.81 22.94 2.97
CA GLN A 492 9.57 22.78 4.20
C GLN A 492 9.73 24.10 4.93
N SER A 493 9.67 24.05 6.25
CA SER A 493 9.87 25.24 7.08
C SER A 493 11.30 25.78 6.93
N GLY A 494 11.40 27.04 6.60
CA GLY A 494 12.66 27.80 6.58
C GLY A 494 12.97 28.49 7.91
N VAL A 495 12.10 28.39 8.90
CA VAL A 495 12.23 28.96 10.24
C VAL A 495 12.08 27.88 11.31
N ALA A 496 12.75 28.07 12.43
CA ALA A 496 12.64 27.17 13.59
C ALA A 496 11.38 27.53 14.43
N ALA A 497 10.19 27.32 13.84
CA ALA A 497 8.91 27.61 14.48
C ALA A 497 7.92 26.50 14.10
N LYS A 498 6.72 26.52 14.71
CA LYS A 498 5.66 25.50 14.51
C LYS A 498 4.54 26.04 13.62
N VAL A 499 4.87 26.90 12.66
CA VAL A 499 3.90 27.60 11.82
C VAL A 499 3.23 26.67 10.81
N ASP A 500 3.83 25.50 10.47
CA ASP A 500 3.21 24.51 9.59
C ASP A 500 1.82 24.05 10.07
N TRP A 501 1.54 24.13 11.37
CA TRP A 501 0.19 23.89 11.92
C TRP A 501 -0.90 24.80 11.32
N PHE A 502 -0.51 26.02 10.90
CA PHE A 502 -1.41 27.04 10.36
C PHE A 502 -1.38 27.10 8.83
N MET A 503 -0.60 26.26 8.18
CA MET A 503 -0.46 26.29 6.72
C MET A 503 -1.46 25.39 6.02
N HIS A 504 -2.08 25.94 4.97
CA HIS A 504 -2.92 25.20 4.03
C HIS A 504 -2.33 25.31 2.63
N HIS A 505 -2.40 24.21 1.88
CA HIS A 505 -1.78 24.08 0.57
C HIS A 505 -2.82 23.69 -0.48
N ASP A 506 -2.88 24.45 -1.59
CA ASP A 506 -3.60 24.05 -2.79
C ASP A 506 -2.60 23.91 -3.93
N VAL A 507 -2.63 22.79 -4.63
CA VAL A 507 -1.67 22.47 -5.69
C VAL A 507 -2.41 22.21 -6.99
N LYS A 508 -2.04 22.93 -8.04
CA LYS A 508 -2.53 22.71 -9.39
C LYS A 508 -1.40 22.31 -10.32
N TYR A 509 -1.54 21.17 -10.98
CA TYR A 509 -0.66 20.72 -12.04
C TYR A 509 -1.36 20.93 -13.39
N ASP A 510 -0.85 21.83 -14.21
CA ASP A 510 -1.26 22.01 -15.60
C ASP A 510 -0.23 21.34 -16.52
N ILE A 511 -0.67 20.34 -17.27
CA ILE A 511 0.19 19.53 -18.13
C ILE A 511 -0.28 19.63 -19.56
N ARG A 512 0.62 20.05 -20.47
CA ARG A 512 0.38 20.05 -21.90
C ARG A 512 1.33 19.07 -22.61
N LEU A 513 0.78 18.13 -23.33
CA LEU A 513 1.52 17.19 -24.16
C LEU A 513 1.53 17.69 -25.61
N SER A 514 2.71 17.99 -26.14
CA SER A 514 2.89 18.36 -27.51
C SER A 514 2.83 17.16 -28.48
N GLU A 515 2.74 17.42 -29.78
CA GLU A 515 2.80 16.41 -30.84
C GLU A 515 4.06 15.55 -30.78
N SER A 516 5.19 16.11 -30.37
CA SER A 516 6.45 15.39 -30.19
C SER A 516 6.50 14.49 -28.96
N GLY A 517 5.43 14.42 -28.17
CA GLY A 517 5.40 13.67 -26.91
C GLY A 517 6.18 14.36 -25.77
N THR A 518 6.43 15.66 -25.87
CA THR A 518 7.02 16.48 -24.82
C THR A 518 5.94 16.96 -23.86
N ALA A 519 6.15 16.76 -22.54
CA ALA A 519 5.28 17.29 -21.51
C ALA A 519 5.80 18.63 -21.00
N TYR A 520 4.97 19.66 -21.05
CA TYR A 520 5.14 20.93 -20.38
C TYR A 520 4.34 20.89 -19.10
N ILE A 521 5.02 20.99 -17.96
CA ILE A 521 4.43 20.86 -16.64
C ILE A 521 4.51 22.21 -15.95
N THR A 522 3.38 22.74 -15.52
CA THR A 522 3.32 23.94 -14.68
C THR A 522 2.66 23.56 -13.36
N THR A 523 3.37 23.75 -12.25
CA THR A 523 2.89 23.54 -10.90
C THR A 523 2.61 24.89 -10.27
N THR A 524 1.35 25.13 -9.90
CA THR A 524 0.92 26.31 -9.15
C THR A 524 0.61 25.87 -7.72
N LEU A 525 1.40 26.36 -6.77
CA LEU A 525 1.23 26.12 -5.34
C LEU A 525 0.67 27.39 -4.69
N THR A 526 -0.50 27.30 -4.10
CA THR A 526 -1.08 28.35 -3.27
C THR A 526 -0.87 28.01 -1.81
N LEU A 527 -0.25 28.91 -1.06
CA LEU A 527 0.04 28.77 0.35
C LEU A 527 -0.76 29.78 1.15
N THR A 528 -1.63 29.32 2.05
CA THR A 528 -2.44 30.17 2.93
C THR A 528 -1.97 29.97 4.37
N ASN A 529 -1.59 31.07 5.04
CA ASN A 529 -1.17 31.08 6.44
C ASN A 529 -2.29 31.63 7.32
N THR A 530 -2.86 30.77 8.17
CA THR A 530 -3.95 31.08 9.10
C THR A 530 -3.46 31.45 10.52
N ALA A 531 -2.15 31.67 10.71
CA ALA A 531 -1.60 32.12 11.99
C ALA A 531 -2.25 33.46 12.42
N PRO A 532 -2.39 33.71 13.73
CA PRO A 532 -3.01 34.95 14.23
C PRO A 532 -2.33 36.21 13.68
N ALA A 533 -3.13 37.21 13.24
CA ALA A 533 -2.61 38.46 12.67
C ALA A 533 -1.73 39.25 13.64
N ASN A 534 -2.03 39.16 14.93
CA ASN A 534 -1.33 39.81 16.03
C ASN A 534 -0.45 38.84 16.81
N ALA A 535 0.15 37.85 16.12
CA ALA A 535 1.04 36.86 16.71
C ALA A 535 2.17 37.55 17.47
N LYS A 536 2.43 37.08 18.68
CA LYS A 536 3.58 37.56 19.50
C LYS A 536 4.74 36.57 19.35
N PRO A 537 6.00 37.04 19.50
CA PRO A 537 7.14 36.16 19.53
C PRO A 537 6.95 35.04 20.54
N SER A 538 7.12 33.80 20.09
CA SER A 538 6.99 32.63 20.93
C SER A 538 7.72 31.44 20.28
N TYR A 539 7.99 30.40 21.05
CA TYR A 539 8.56 29.17 20.50
C TYR A 539 7.65 28.54 19.43
N ALA A 540 6.35 28.70 19.54
CA ALA A 540 5.40 28.19 18.55
C ALA A 540 5.35 29.02 17.26
N LEU A 541 5.34 30.33 17.39
CA LEU A 541 5.12 31.24 16.26
C LEU A 541 6.43 31.91 15.79
N GLY A 542 7.57 31.68 16.49
CA GLY A 542 8.85 32.32 16.13
C GLY A 542 8.68 33.84 15.97
N PRO A 543 9.69 34.50 15.44
CA PRO A 543 11.08 34.21 15.77
C PRO A 543 11.48 34.89 17.06
N ASP A 544 12.52 34.39 17.70
CA ASP A 544 13.16 35.10 18.82
C ASP A 544 13.85 36.37 18.34
N ASN A 545 14.22 36.43 17.05
CA ASN A 545 14.83 37.57 16.40
C ASN A 545 13.84 38.19 15.38
N THR A 546 13.19 39.28 15.78
CA THR A 546 12.21 40.01 14.98
C THR A 546 12.83 40.87 13.85
N ASN A 547 14.15 40.97 13.76
CA ASN A 547 14.82 41.79 12.74
C ASN A 547 14.74 41.17 11.34
N THR A 548 14.57 39.84 11.26
CA THR A 548 14.55 39.11 9.98
C THR A 548 13.19 38.53 9.61
N HIS A 549 12.35 38.24 10.60
CA HIS A 549 11.02 37.63 10.44
C HIS A 549 10.01 38.19 11.44
N ILE A 550 8.76 38.22 11.08
CA ILE A 550 7.69 38.55 12.02
C ILE A 550 7.11 37.29 12.65
N PRO A 551 6.53 37.34 13.88
CA PRO A 551 5.91 36.21 14.51
C PRO A 551 4.78 35.64 13.64
N GLY A 552 4.71 34.31 13.49
CA GLY A 552 3.74 33.63 12.64
C GLY A 552 4.03 33.68 11.14
N GLU A 553 5.10 34.35 10.70
CA GLU A 553 5.54 34.32 9.30
C GLU A 553 6.06 32.93 8.96
N TYR A 554 5.62 32.39 7.82
CA TYR A 554 6.11 31.15 7.27
C TYR A 554 7.08 31.41 6.13
N VAL A 555 8.28 30.90 6.24
CA VAL A 555 9.25 30.87 5.15
C VAL A 555 9.18 29.50 4.50
N ALA A 556 8.47 29.39 3.40
CA ALA A 556 8.31 28.18 2.65
C ALA A 556 9.52 27.93 1.75
N ARG A 557 10.33 26.92 2.06
CA ARG A 557 11.29 26.34 1.13
C ARG A 557 10.58 25.28 0.33
N ILE A 558 10.34 25.53 -0.93
CA ILE A 558 9.58 24.68 -1.83
C ILE A 558 10.55 23.90 -2.68
N TYR A 559 10.40 22.57 -2.69
CA TYR A 559 11.18 21.62 -3.48
C TYR A 559 10.22 20.78 -4.31
N GLU A 560 10.49 20.65 -5.60
CA GLU A 560 9.70 19.80 -6.47
C GLU A 560 10.60 18.84 -7.23
N TRP A 561 10.42 17.55 -6.94
CA TRP A 561 11.03 16.48 -7.70
C TRP A 561 10.14 16.13 -8.88
N MET A 562 10.71 16.23 -10.06
CA MET A 562 10.09 15.93 -11.34
C MET A 562 10.76 14.72 -11.98
N PRO A 563 10.17 14.11 -13.01
CA PRO A 563 10.76 12.97 -13.71
C PRO A 563 12.18 13.25 -14.17
N ARG A 564 13.02 12.22 -14.19
CA ARG A 564 14.40 12.32 -14.69
C ARG A 564 14.44 12.96 -16.07
N GLY A 565 15.33 13.92 -16.26
CA GLY A 565 15.50 14.62 -17.54
C GLY A 565 14.52 15.77 -17.76
N THR A 566 13.66 16.08 -16.79
CA THR A 566 12.89 17.33 -16.82
C THR A 566 13.86 18.50 -16.70
N THR A 567 13.79 19.43 -17.65
CA THR A 567 14.58 20.67 -17.65
C THR A 567 13.76 21.81 -17.04
N SER A 568 14.40 22.60 -16.20
CA SER A 568 13.87 23.83 -15.61
C SER A 568 15.05 24.79 -15.41
N PRO A 569 14.86 26.13 -15.38
CA PRO A 569 15.96 27.11 -15.26
C PRO A 569 16.88 26.89 -14.06
N VAL A 570 16.37 26.28 -12.99
CA VAL A 570 17.10 26.06 -11.72
C VAL A 570 17.15 24.58 -11.29
N ALA A 571 16.83 23.65 -12.22
CA ALA A 571 16.82 22.23 -11.89
C ALA A 571 18.22 21.67 -11.71
N VAL A 572 18.38 20.82 -10.69
CA VAL A 572 19.55 19.98 -10.46
C VAL A 572 19.13 18.50 -10.49
N SER A 573 20.05 17.59 -10.85
CA SER A 573 19.79 16.16 -10.70
C SER A 573 19.99 15.77 -9.24
N GLU A 574 18.96 15.20 -8.61
CA GLU A 574 18.99 14.74 -7.21
C GLU A 574 18.29 13.39 -7.09
N GLY A 575 18.98 12.39 -6.52
CA GLY A 575 18.43 11.05 -6.35
C GLY A 575 17.95 10.39 -7.65
N GLY A 576 18.44 10.84 -8.81
CA GLY A 576 18.02 10.37 -10.13
C GLY A 576 16.75 11.03 -10.66
N LEU A 577 16.21 12.03 -10.01
CA LEU A 577 15.11 12.89 -10.45
C LEU A 577 15.64 14.30 -10.78
N SER A 578 14.82 15.13 -11.41
CA SER A 578 15.11 16.55 -11.60
C SER A 578 14.46 17.33 -10.45
N LEU A 579 15.26 18.05 -9.68
CA LEU A 579 14.80 18.84 -8.53
C LEU A 579 14.84 20.33 -8.87
N THR A 580 13.70 20.98 -8.78
CA THR A 580 13.60 22.45 -8.80
C THR A 580 13.22 22.99 -7.42
N ARG A 581 13.57 24.26 -7.14
CA ARG A 581 13.31 24.86 -5.82
C ARG A 581 13.04 26.35 -5.92
N THR A 582 12.25 26.84 -4.95
CA THR A 582 12.05 28.28 -4.73
C THR A 582 11.77 28.57 -3.25
N VAL A 583 11.75 29.82 -2.87
CA VAL A 583 11.44 30.26 -1.50
C VAL A 583 10.37 31.34 -1.55
N VAL A 584 9.34 31.21 -0.71
CA VAL A 584 8.25 32.17 -0.58
C VAL A 584 8.04 32.50 0.91
N ARG A 585 7.74 33.77 1.21
CA ARG A 585 7.35 34.21 2.55
C ARG A 585 5.87 34.45 2.61
N VAL A 586 5.20 33.85 3.58
CA VAL A 586 3.75 33.97 3.79
C VAL A 586 3.50 34.54 5.17
N ARG A 587 3.09 35.81 5.24
CA ARG A 587 2.76 36.47 6.50
C ARG A 587 1.47 35.92 7.10
N PRO A 588 1.25 36.07 8.42
CA PRO A 588 -0.02 35.73 9.04
C PRO A 588 -1.23 36.29 8.28
N GLN A 589 -2.27 35.49 8.12
CA GLN A 589 -3.51 35.83 7.41
C GLN A 589 -3.33 36.17 5.92
N GLN A 590 -2.20 35.80 5.32
CA GLN A 590 -1.96 36.04 3.91
C GLN A 590 -1.89 34.74 3.10
N THR A 591 -2.12 34.91 1.81
CA THR A 591 -1.95 33.87 0.78
C THR A 591 -0.85 34.29 -0.18
N GLN A 592 0.00 33.34 -0.57
CA GLN A 592 1.04 33.55 -1.56
C GLN A 592 1.01 32.40 -2.59
N VAL A 593 1.44 32.70 -3.80
CA VAL A 593 1.48 31.75 -4.89
C VAL A 593 2.93 31.56 -5.37
N ALA A 594 3.32 30.29 -5.52
CA ALA A 594 4.56 29.91 -6.18
C ALA A 594 4.25 29.15 -7.46
N VAL A 595 4.99 29.43 -8.54
CA VAL A 595 4.88 28.73 -9.81
C VAL A 595 6.22 28.09 -10.14
N LEU A 596 6.18 26.77 -10.41
CA LEU A 596 7.33 26.01 -10.88
C LEU A 596 7.02 25.44 -12.25
N GLN A 597 8.02 25.33 -13.10
CA GLN A 597 7.84 24.85 -14.47
C GLN A 597 8.92 23.84 -14.84
N GLY A 598 8.51 22.84 -15.61
CA GLY A 598 9.43 21.83 -16.14
C GLY A 598 9.02 21.37 -17.54
N VAL A 599 10.02 20.99 -18.33
CA VAL A 599 9.83 20.43 -19.68
C VAL A 599 10.46 19.05 -19.70
N LEU A 600 9.65 18.03 -19.92
CA LEU A 600 10.07 16.64 -20.03
C LEU A 600 9.95 16.18 -21.50
N LYS A 601 11.07 16.01 -22.18
CA LYS A 601 11.12 15.42 -23.52
C LYS A 601 10.84 13.92 -23.44
N HIS A 602 10.23 13.37 -24.49
CA HIS A 602 9.91 11.94 -24.59
C HIS A 602 9.11 11.40 -23.38
N ALA A 603 8.14 12.22 -22.91
CA ALA A 603 7.31 11.90 -21.75
C ALA A 603 6.32 10.73 -22.02
N VAL A 604 5.95 10.53 -23.29
CA VAL A 604 5.08 9.45 -23.74
C VAL A 604 5.91 8.20 -24.00
N LYS A 605 5.62 7.11 -23.29
CA LYS A 605 6.30 5.81 -23.45
C LYS A 605 5.27 4.76 -23.86
N ASN A 606 5.58 3.98 -24.90
CA ASN A 606 4.68 2.92 -25.43
C ASN A 606 3.23 3.41 -25.66
N GLY A 607 3.06 4.60 -26.26
CA GLY A 607 1.77 5.18 -26.55
C GLY A 607 0.97 5.65 -25.31
N ALA A 608 1.60 5.75 -24.16
CA ALA A 608 0.97 6.23 -22.93
C ALA A 608 1.83 7.29 -22.22
N PHE A 609 1.17 8.30 -21.68
CA PHE A 609 1.73 9.17 -20.66
C PHE A 609 1.16 8.75 -19.30
N GLN A 610 2.04 8.47 -18.36
CA GLN A 610 1.66 8.13 -16.98
C GLN A 610 2.33 9.11 -16.03
N LEU A 611 1.54 9.66 -15.09
CA LEU A 611 2.01 10.56 -14.06
C LEU A 611 1.62 10.01 -12.70
N ARG A 612 2.61 9.85 -11.83
CA ARG A 612 2.40 9.50 -10.42
C ARG A 612 2.71 10.71 -9.55
N ILE A 613 1.72 11.20 -8.84
CA ILE A 613 1.86 12.28 -7.87
C ILE A 613 1.99 11.65 -6.49
N VAL A 614 3.09 11.95 -5.81
CA VAL A 614 3.39 11.46 -4.46
C VAL A 614 3.12 12.59 -3.48
N PRO A 615 2.31 12.40 -2.42
CA PRO A 615 2.00 13.45 -1.47
C PRO A 615 3.16 13.74 -0.51
N GLN A 616 3.14 14.91 0.10
CA GLN A 616 3.88 15.20 1.32
C GLN A 616 3.04 14.81 2.55
N GLY A 617 3.63 14.23 3.59
CA GLY A 617 2.96 13.84 4.83
C GLY A 617 2.67 15.05 5.74
N THR A 618 1.67 15.84 5.42
CA THR A 618 1.27 17.04 6.17
C THR A 618 0.05 16.78 7.05
N ILE A 619 -0.10 17.57 8.13
CA ILE A 619 -1.28 17.48 9.02
C ILE A 619 -2.56 17.94 8.30
N HIS A 620 -2.45 18.88 7.38
CA HIS A 620 -3.50 19.35 6.50
C HIS A 620 -3.14 18.91 5.06
N PRO A 621 -3.69 17.79 4.57
CA PRO A 621 -3.39 17.33 3.23
C PRO A 621 -3.77 18.37 2.17
N ALA A 622 -2.89 18.57 1.18
CA ALA A 622 -3.12 19.53 0.10
C ALA A 622 -4.39 19.17 -0.71
N ALA A 623 -5.14 20.17 -1.15
CA ALA A 623 -6.08 20.01 -2.25
C ALA A 623 -5.30 19.99 -3.57
N VAL A 624 -5.45 18.94 -4.37
CA VAL A 624 -4.69 18.75 -5.60
C VAL A 624 -5.62 18.71 -6.79
N THR A 625 -5.33 19.51 -7.81
CA THR A 625 -6.01 19.46 -9.11
C THR A 625 -4.99 19.23 -10.20
N VAL A 626 -5.27 18.29 -11.10
CA VAL A 626 -4.45 17.99 -12.28
C VAL A 626 -5.29 18.25 -13.52
N THR A 627 -4.82 19.13 -14.38
CA THR A 627 -5.43 19.42 -15.67
C THR A 627 -4.48 18.97 -16.78
N MET A 628 -4.98 18.26 -17.78
CA MET A 628 -4.17 17.87 -18.92
C MET A 628 -4.82 18.23 -20.24
N SER A 629 -4.01 18.82 -21.12
CA SER A 629 -4.30 19.02 -22.53
C SER A 629 -3.29 18.25 -23.39
N SER A 630 -3.69 17.83 -24.59
CA SER A 630 -2.84 17.10 -25.52
C SER A 630 -3.08 17.54 -26.96
N ASP A 631 -2.02 17.94 -27.62
CA ASP A 631 -2.04 18.30 -29.05
C ASP A 631 -2.17 17.03 -29.94
N THR A 632 -1.87 15.84 -29.38
CA THR A 632 -1.96 14.54 -30.08
C THR A 632 -3.30 13.84 -29.93
N GLY A 633 -4.25 14.41 -29.22
CA GLY A 633 -5.56 13.80 -28.96
C GLY A 633 -5.52 12.57 -28.06
N MET A 634 -4.51 12.45 -27.19
CA MET A 634 -4.47 11.39 -26.17
C MET A 634 -5.71 11.43 -25.30
N ARG A 635 -6.26 10.25 -24.98
CA ARG A 635 -7.44 10.08 -24.16
C ARG A 635 -7.05 9.76 -22.70
N GLY A 636 -7.76 10.39 -21.80
CA GLY A 636 -7.60 10.24 -20.35
C GLY A 636 -8.42 11.29 -19.63
N PRO A 637 -8.33 11.40 -18.31
CA PRO A 637 -9.05 12.42 -17.57
C PRO A 637 -8.53 13.81 -17.97
N GLY A 638 -9.44 14.73 -18.36
CA GLY A 638 -9.08 16.12 -18.72
C GLY A 638 -8.76 16.96 -17.47
N SER A 639 -9.52 16.74 -16.37
CA SER A 639 -9.26 17.34 -15.07
C SER A 639 -9.64 16.37 -13.98
N VAL A 640 -8.80 16.28 -12.93
CA VAL A 640 -9.02 15.44 -11.75
C VAL A 640 -8.65 16.22 -10.51
N SER A 641 -9.53 16.25 -9.51
CA SER A 641 -9.25 16.81 -8.20
C SER A 641 -9.31 15.73 -7.12
N PHE A 642 -8.39 15.79 -6.16
CA PHE A 642 -8.30 14.84 -5.05
C PHE A 642 -7.59 15.46 -3.84
N THR A 643 -7.75 14.83 -2.69
CA THR A 643 -6.95 15.17 -1.50
C THR A 643 -5.57 14.53 -1.59
N GLY A 644 -4.52 15.29 -1.33
CA GLY A 644 -3.13 14.84 -1.33
C GLY A 644 -2.75 14.01 -0.09
N ASP A 645 -3.58 13.03 0.23
CA ASP A 645 -3.39 12.10 1.37
C ASP A 645 -2.84 10.73 0.95
N ARG A 646 -2.54 10.57 -0.34
CA ARG A 646 -2.09 9.29 -0.94
C ARG A 646 -1.53 9.50 -2.34
N PRO A 647 -0.65 8.62 -2.84
CA PRO A 647 -0.18 8.68 -4.23
C PRO A 647 -1.32 8.46 -5.22
N VAL A 648 -1.37 9.27 -6.27
CA VAL A 648 -2.32 9.13 -7.37
C VAL A 648 -1.54 8.90 -8.66
N THR A 649 -1.93 7.86 -9.41
CA THR A 649 -1.38 7.63 -10.76
C THR A 649 -2.46 7.89 -11.80
N LEU A 650 -2.19 8.83 -12.68
CA LEU A 650 -3.03 9.19 -13.82
C LEU A 650 -2.41 8.64 -15.09
N ARG A 651 -3.25 8.25 -16.04
CA ARG A 651 -2.81 7.67 -17.31
C ARG A 651 -3.61 8.23 -18.47
N TRP A 652 -2.88 8.58 -19.54
CA TRP A 652 -3.42 8.97 -20.83
C TRP A 652 -2.81 8.08 -21.90
N THR A 653 -3.61 7.71 -22.90
CA THR A 653 -3.19 6.77 -23.95
C THR A 653 -3.58 7.29 -25.32
N ASN A 654 -2.79 6.97 -26.34
CA ASN A 654 -3.23 7.10 -27.72
C ASN A 654 -4.47 6.20 -27.96
N ARG A 655 -5.28 6.54 -28.97
CA ARG A 655 -6.44 5.74 -29.37
C ARG A 655 -6.08 4.30 -29.71
#